data_b8d852759b2b3c41c1b6e6535c396e65
#
_entry.id   b8d852759b2b3c41c1b6e6535c396e65
#
_cell.length_a   1.000
_cell.length_b   1.000
_cell.length_c   1.000
_cell.angle_alpha   90.00
_cell.angle_beta   90.00
_cell.angle_gamma   90.00
#
_symmetry.space_group_name_H-M   'P 1'
#
loop_
_entity.id
_entity.type
_entity.pdbx_description
1 polymer ?
#
loop_
_entity_poly.entity_id
_entity_poly.type
_entity_poly.pdbx_seq_one_letter_code
_entity_poly.pdbx_strand_id
1 'polypeptide(L)'
;MKKRIDELKTKMLHFFQQLTAKWKKKQASKKTDKKVASSNKVKRVGSIFAKILSAFKVTFNTLFILGFIGGLLGAGVAMGYGVALFDKAQVPQAEELVKQVKDIASISEITYSDGTTIASIEGDLLRTSVASGAISDNLKKAIIATEDEHFNEHKGVVPKAVIRATLGTFVGLGSSSGGSTLTQQVIKQQVVGDAPTLARKAKEIIDALALERAMGKDEILTTYLNIAPFGRNHKGQNIAGAQQAAEGIFGVKASDLTVPQAAFIAGLPQSPISYSPYESDGSMKSDEDMALGIKRAKDVLYNMYRTGALSQEDYDKYKDYDFKQDFLPSGSVNGSSRDYLYFATLAEATDRMYDYLVERDHVSAQELKNESIQKAYRDLATKEIENGGYKITTTINKNVHTAMQNAVATDGYLLDDATGQPEVGNVLMDNQTGAILGFVGGRNYQENQNNHAIDTKRSPASTTKPILAYGIAIDQGLMGSASILSNYPTNFSNGNPIMYVNSPGTGMMTLGEALNYSWNIPAYWTYRSLREKGVDVKGYMEKMGYEIPEYGIESLPMGGGIDVTVAQHTNGYQTLANNGVYHKKHMISKIESTTGQVIYEHKSQPVQVYSKATATIMQSLLREVISSRITSSFQTDLASINPSLARADWIGKTGTTNEDENMWLMLSTPRLTLGGWLGHDDNRPLAKGAGHYRNANYMAHLVNAIQQAEPGIWGNERFSLDPSVTKSQVLKSTGEKPGKVTINGKEVTVSGSTVTSYWATKEGAPVTTYRFAIGGSDADYQNAWKSILGSLPTLPTPTLPSSSGSSGTSSSTRSNQSNR
;
A
#
# COMPACT_ATOMS: atom_id res chain seq x y z
N MET A 1 -0.96 30.76 21.22
CA MET A 1 0.31 31.05 21.89
C MET A 1 0.44 32.53 22.23
N LYS A 2 0.21 33.47 21.30
CA LYS A 2 0.28 34.94 21.52
C LYS A 2 -0.64 35.40 22.69
N LYS A 3 -1.87 34.93 22.76
CA LYS A 3 -2.83 35.24 23.85
C LYS A 3 -2.35 34.80 25.25
N ARG A 4 -1.65 33.64 25.35
CA ARG A 4 -1.07 33.14 26.60
C ARG A 4 0.18 33.91 27.03
N ILE A 5 0.95 34.41 26.10
CA ILE A 5 2.15 35.26 26.36
C ILE A 5 1.73 36.64 26.85
N ASP A 6 0.69 37.22 26.26
CA ASP A 6 0.16 38.52 26.68
C ASP A 6 -0.56 38.45 28.04
N GLU A 7 -1.24 37.33 28.36
CA GLU A 7 -1.77 37.06 29.69
C GLU A 7 -0.66 36.89 30.75
N LEU A 8 0.43 36.22 30.41
CA LEU A 8 1.59 36.08 31.31
C LEU A 8 2.28 37.42 31.54
N LYS A 9 2.46 38.22 30.51
CA LYS A 9 2.99 39.60 30.61
C LYS A 9 2.11 40.48 31.51
N THR A 10 0.80 40.43 31.32
CA THR A 10 -0.16 41.21 32.12
C THR A 10 -0.18 40.75 33.59
N LYS A 11 -0.14 39.43 33.86
CA LYS A 11 -0.03 38.87 35.22
C LYS A 11 1.29 39.23 35.88
N MET A 12 2.41 39.19 35.16
CA MET A 12 3.71 39.63 35.68
C MET A 12 3.72 41.12 35.97
N LEU A 13 3.21 41.97 35.09
CA LEU A 13 3.12 43.43 35.30
C LEU A 13 2.27 43.76 36.54
N HIS A 14 1.15 43.08 36.72
CA HIS A 14 0.27 43.23 37.86
C HIS A 14 0.92 42.76 39.17
N PHE A 15 1.66 41.68 39.14
CA PHE A 15 2.44 41.21 40.30
C PHE A 15 3.55 42.18 40.70
N PHE A 16 4.27 42.76 39.75
CA PHE A 16 5.28 43.78 39.99
C PHE A 16 4.67 45.10 40.51
N GLN A 17 3.52 45.50 40.01
CA GLN A 17 2.77 46.64 40.53
C GLN A 17 2.27 46.44 41.99
N GLN A 18 1.80 45.23 42.33
CA GLN A 18 1.40 44.90 43.70
C GLN A 18 2.59 44.86 44.67
N LEU A 19 3.74 44.35 44.24
CA LEU A 19 4.98 44.33 45.01
C LEU A 19 5.49 45.77 45.25
N THR A 20 5.50 46.63 44.28
CA THR A 20 5.91 48.05 44.43
C THR A 20 4.92 48.86 45.28
N ALA A 21 3.60 48.60 45.20
CA ALA A 21 2.58 49.21 46.07
C ALA A 21 2.71 48.76 47.53
N LYS A 22 2.96 47.42 47.78
CA LYS A 22 3.24 46.92 49.10
C LYS A 22 4.53 47.50 49.68
N TRP A 23 5.55 47.71 48.87
CA TRP A 23 6.81 48.29 49.30
C TRP A 23 6.69 49.80 49.63
N LYS A 24 5.94 50.56 48.82
CA LYS A 24 5.60 51.99 49.10
C LYS A 24 4.77 52.15 50.34
N LYS A 25 3.80 51.23 50.59
CA LYS A 25 2.98 51.23 51.84
C LYS A 25 3.81 50.90 53.09
N LYS A 26 4.81 50.02 52.99
CA LYS A 26 5.73 49.66 54.06
C LYS A 26 6.76 50.76 54.34
N GLN A 27 7.10 51.63 53.39
CA GLN A 27 7.95 52.82 53.59
C GLN A 27 7.16 53.99 54.21
N ALA A 28 5.87 54.13 53.83
CA ALA A 28 5.03 55.22 54.43
C ALA A 28 4.69 54.96 55.88
N SER A 29 4.57 53.67 56.34
CA SER A 29 4.32 53.36 57.75
C SER A 29 5.57 53.39 58.70
N LYS A 30 6.78 53.59 58.09
CA LYS A 30 8.04 53.72 58.89
C LYS A 30 8.53 55.15 59.05
N LYS A 31 7.75 56.14 58.64
CA LYS A 31 8.12 57.58 58.79
C LYS A 31 7.56 58.22 60.06
N THR A 32 6.83 57.51 60.85
CA THR A 32 6.39 57.94 62.23
C THR A 32 6.79 56.90 63.28
N ASP A 33 8.04 56.95 63.70
CA ASP A 33 8.48 56.76 65.09
C ASP A 33 9.98 56.47 65.22
N LYS A 34 10.62 57.39 65.92
CA LYS A 34 11.83 57.38 66.76
C LYS A 34 13.22 57.11 66.17
N LYS A 35 13.93 58.19 66.33
CA LYS A 35 15.41 58.19 66.65
C LYS A 35 15.78 57.12 67.64
N VAL A 36 17.00 56.59 67.44
CA VAL A 36 17.92 55.92 68.41
C VAL A 36 18.04 54.39 68.21
N ALA A 37 19.33 54.09 68.02
CA ALA A 37 20.01 52.79 68.16
C ALA A 37 19.86 51.66 67.06
N SER A 38 20.99 51.50 66.52
CA SER A 38 21.70 50.35 65.93
C SER A 38 21.93 50.34 64.40
N SER A 39 23.04 50.88 64.10
CA SER A 39 23.56 51.02 62.67
C SER A 39 24.09 49.73 62.04
N ASN A 40 24.01 48.55 62.68
CA ASN A 40 24.64 47.32 62.16
C ASN A 40 23.71 46.27 61.55
N LYS A 41 22.40 46.28 61.80
CA LYS A 41 21.48 45.32 61.23
C LYS A 41 20.94 45.75 59.86
N VAL A 42 20.82 47.06 59.59
CA VAL A 42 20.33 47.59 58.27
C VAL A 42 21.36 47.46 57.18
N LYS A 43 22.65 47.60 57.50
CA LYS A 43 23.77 47.38 56.52
C LYS A 43 23.88 45.90 56.11
N ARG A 44 23.55 44.96 56.97
CA ARG A 44 23.65 43.52 56.66
C ARG A 44 22.51 43.07 55.77
N VAL A 45 21.29 43.57 55.95
CA VAL A 45 20.12 43.20 55.10
C VAL A 45 20.23 43.88 53.71
N GLY A 46 20.70 45.11 53.61
CA GLY A 46 20.97 45.77 52.36
C GLY A 46 22.08 45.10 51.54
N SER A 47 23.12 44.57 52.23
CA SER A 47 24.21 43.84 51.55
C SER A 47 23.78 42.49 51.04
N ILE A 48 22.89 41.77 51.73
CA ILE A 48 22.33 40.50 51.29
C ILE A 48 21.38 40.68 50.07
N PHE A 49 20.55 41.74 50.14
CA PHE A 49 19.65 42.03 49.02
C PHE A 49 20.46 42.50 47.74
N ALA A 50 21.52 43.27 47.90
CA ALA A 50 22.39 43.63 46.80
C ALA A 50 23.16 42.44 46.22
N LYS A 51 23.56 41.47 47.03
CA LYS A 51 24.19 40.22 46.60
C LYS A 51 23.20 39.32 45.85
N ILE A 52 21.95 39.20 46.33
CA ILE A 52 20.88 38.47 45.65
C ILE A 52 20.54 39.11 44.30
N LEU A 53 20.44 40.45 44.25
CA LEU A 53 20.17 41.17 42.97
C LEU A 53 21.33 41.05 42.01
N SER A 54 22.58 41.08 42.51
CA SER A 54 23.81 40.86 41.70
C SER A 54 23.88 39.43 41.20
N ALA A 55 23.59 38.42 42.05
CA ALA A 55 23.51 37.01 41.64
C ALA A 55 22.44 36.81 40.56
N PHE A 56 21.22 37.37 40.73
CA PHE A 56 20.16 37.30 39.76
C PHE A 56 20.56 37.96 38.41
N LYS A 57 21.21 39.11 38.46
CA LYS A 57 21.72 39.79 37.26
C LYS A 57 22.79 38.98 36.54
N VAL A 58 23.72 38.39 37.30
CA VAL A 58 24.76 37.50 36.72
C VAL A 58 24.12 36.23 36.13
N THR A 59 23.21 35.56 36.84
CA THR A 59 22.53 34.38 36.32
C THR A 59 21.69 34.69 35.07
N PHE A 60 20.96 35.81 35.06
CA PHE A 60 20.20 36.26 33.91
C PHE A 60 21.07 36.57 32.69
N ASN A 61 22.17 37.30 32.93
CA ASN A 61 23.15 37.59 31.85
C ASN A 61 23.83 36.33 31.32
N THR A 62 24.15 35.39 32.22
CA THR A 62 24.74 34.11 31.81
C THR A 62 23.78 33.28 30.99
N LEU A 63 22.49 33.16 31.39
CA LEU A 63 21.45 32.49 30.64
C LEU A 63 21.18 33.21 29.28
N PHE A 64 21.20 34.54 29.29
CA PHE A 64 21.07 35.32 28.04
C PHE A 64 22.22 35.09 27.09
N ILE A 65 23.46 35.07 27.58
CA ILE A 65 24.66 34.80 26.78
C ILE A 65 24.65 33.36 26.27
N LEU A 66 24.30 32.38 27.11
CA LEU A 66 24.16 30.98 26.68
C LEU A 66 23.05 30.81 25.65
N GLY A 67 21.90 31.45 25.81
CA GLY A 67 20.80 31.48 24.84
C GLY A 67 21.22 32.13 23.51
N PHE A 68 22.02 33.22 23.58
CA PHE A 68 22.56 33.92 22.40
C PHE A 68 23.62 33.07 21.67
N ILE A 69 24.54 32.40 22.41
CA ILE A 69 25.51 31.46 21.84
C ILE A 69 24.79 30.24 21.24
N GLY A 70 23.81 29.68 21.93
CA GLY A 70 22.96 28.62 21.40
C GLY A 70 22.20 29.01 20.11
N GLY A 71 21.71 30.25 20.07
CA GLY A 71 21.09 30.83 18.87
C GLY A 71 22.05 30.99 17.71
N LEU A 72 23.29 31.47 17.96
CA LEU A 72 24.33 31.59 16.95
C LEU A 72 24.82 30.24 16.44
N LEU A 73 24.98 29.24 17.31
CA LEU A 73 25.31 27.87 16.93
C LEU A 73 24.20 27.25 16.10
N GLY A 74 22.95 27.41 16.52
CA GLY A 74 21.79 26.95 15.76
C GLY A 74 21.71 27.61 14.38
N ALA A 75 21.94 28.91 14.30
CA ALA A 75 22.01 29.65 13.02
C ALA A 75 23.20 29.19 12.15
N GLY A 76 24.34 28.89 12.74
CA GLY A 76 25.53 28.36 12.05
C GLY A 76 25.28 26.96 11.46
N VAL A 77 24.65 26.05 12.23
CA VAL A 77 24.25 24.72 11.75
C VAL A 77 23.20 24.83 10.65
N ALA A 78 22.22 25.72 10.80
CA ALA A 78 21.19 25.96 9.80
C ALA A 78 21.78 26.53 8.48
N MET A 79 22.71 27.47 8.57
CA MET A 79 23.41 27.99 7.38
C MET A 79 24.32 26.94 6.75
N GLY A 80 25.05 26.14 7.55
CA GLY A 80 25.87 25.04 7.04
C GLY A 80 25.06 23.97 6.32
N TYR A 81 23.92 23.60 6.87
CA TYR A 81 22.97 22.68 6.21
C TYR A 81 22.38 23.29 4.93
N GLY A 82 22.01 24.58 4.97
CA GLY A 82 21.58 25.32 3.78
C GLY A 82 22.62 25.30 2.66
N VAL A 83 23.88 25.61 2.98
CA VAL A 83 24.99 25.57 2.01
C VAL A 83 25.17 24.16 1.43
N ALA A 84 25.10 23.13 2.27
CA ALA A 84 25.21 21.73 1.82
C ALA A 84 24.05 21.31 0.88
N LEU A 85 22.84 21.86 1.07
CA LEU A 85 21.72 21.64 0.17
C LEU A 85 21.92 22.33 -1.17
N PHE A 86 22.48 23.56 -1.17
CA PHE A 86 22.82 24.30 -2.39
C PHE A 86 23.96 23.66 -3.16
N ASP A 87 24.94 23.09 -2.47
CA ASP A 87 26.10 22.44 -3.09
C ASP A 87 25.73 21.09 -3.76
N LYS A 88 24.71 20.41 -3.23
CA LYS A 88 24.16 19.19 -3.84
C LYS A 88 23.22 19.43 -5.01
N ALA A 89 22.63 20.60 -5.13
CA ALA A 89 21.72 20.93 -6.22
C ALA A 89 22.53 21.25 -7.48
N GLN A 90 22.52 20.35 -8.46
CA GLN A 90 23.13 20.58 -9.77
C GLN A 90 22.43 21.75 -10.47
N VAL A 91 23.20 22.69 -11.00
CA VAL A 91 22.64 23.74 -11.83
C VAL A 91 22.29 23.14 -13.20
N PRO A 92 21.01 23.11 -13.61
CA PRO A 92 20.61 22.52 -14.88
C PRO A 92 21.21 23.29 -16.05
N GLN A 93 21.38 22.63 -17.20
CA GLN A 93 21.70 23.34 -18.44
C GLN A 93 20.51 24.22 -18.84
N ALA A 94 20.78 25.48 -19.17
CA ALA A 94 19.74 26.48 -19.38
C ALA A 94 18.75 26.08 -20.50
N GLU A 95 19.23 25.42 -21.56
CA GLU A 95 18.41 24.97 -22.68
C GLU A 95 17.47 23.86 -22.29
N GLU A 96 17.90 22.90 -21.45
CA GLU A 96 17.08 21.82 -20.94
C GLU A 96 16.00 22.32 -19.99
N LEU A 97 16.36 23.28 -19.12
CA LEU A 97 15.42 23.92 -18.19
C LEU A 97 14.32 24.68 -18.96
N VAL A 98 14.69 25.43 -19.99
CA VAL A 98 13.74 26.15 -20.86
C VAL A 98 12.84 25.15 -21.60
N LYS A 99 13.38 24.05 -22.06
CA LYS A 99 12.60 22.98 -22.71
C LYS A 99 11.59 22.40 -21.74
N GLN A 100 11.99 22.02 -20.51
CA GLN A 100 11.08 21.51 -19.48
C GLN A 100 9.99 22.51 -19.11
N VAL A 101 10.34 23.80 -18.98
CA VAL A 101 9.39 24.86 -18.63
C VAL A 101 8.39 25.16 -19.77
N LYS A 102 8.81 25.01 -21.02
CA LYS A 102 7.96 25.21 -22.22
C LYS A 102 7.20 23.95 -22.62
N ASP A 103 7.51 22.79 -22.08
CA ASP A 103 6.81 21.54 -22.34
C ASP A 103 5.47 21.52 -21.57
N ILE A 104 4.54 22.30 -22.10
CA ILE A 104 3.25 22.55 -21.45
C ILE A 104 2.29 21.41 -21.81
N ALA A 105 2.08 20.51 -20.83
CA ALA A 105 1.07 19.42 -20.82
C ALA A 105 0.91 18.66 -22.14
N SER A 106 1.62 17.57 -22.22
CA SER A 106 1.25 16.47 -23.10
C SER A 106 0.32 15.52 -22.35
N ILE A 107 -0.68 14.98 -23.02
CA ILE A 107 -1.60 13.98 -22.48
C ILE A 107 -0.78 12.71 -22.24
N SER A 108 -0.81 12.19 -21.00
CA SER A 108 -0.20 10.88 -20.75
C SER A 108 -1.04 9.77 -21.34
N GLU A 109 -0.38 8.71 -21.81
CA GLU A 109 -1.02 7.60 -22.52
C GLU A 109 -0.70 6.27 -21.83
N ILE A 110 -1.74 5.47 -21.60
CA ILE A 110 -1.59 4.08 -21.15
C ILE A 110 -1.66 3.19 -22.38
N THR A 111 -0.70 2.27 -22.53
CA THR A 111 -0.64 1.33 -23.64
C THR A 111 -0.59 -0.12 -23.15
N TYR A 112 -1.14 -1.03 -23.95
CA TYR A 112 -0.92 -2.46 -23.81
C TYR A 112 0.55 -2.83 -24.02
N SER A 113 0.90 -4.07 -23.74
CA SER A 113 2.27 -4.58 -23.94
C SER A 113 2.74 -4.53 -25.40
N ASP A 114 1.83 -4.52 -26.36
CA ASP A 114 2.10 -4.38 -27.79
C ASP A 114 2.23 -2.92 -28.26
N GLY A 115 2.06 -1.95 -27.35
CA GLY A 115 2.11 -0.51 -27.61
C GLY A 115 0.82 0.09 -28.14
N THR A 116 -0.27 -0.70 -28.31
CA THR A 116 -1.58 -0.13 -28.65
C THR A 116 -2.20 0.59 -27.46
N THR A 117 -2.89 1.69 -27.72
CA THR A 117 -3.47 2.54 -26.68
C THR A 117 -4.61 1.83 -25.94
N ILE A 118 -4.56 1.88 -24.61
CA ILE A 118 -5.67 1.53 -23.70
C ILE A 118 -6.54 2.77 -23.49
N ALA A 119 -5.92 3.85 -23.02
CA ALA A 119 -6.59 5.10 -22.73
C ALA A 119 -5.59 6.27 -22.71
N SER A 120 -6.08 7.45 -22.99
CA SER A 120 -5.38 8.69 -22.66
C SER A 120 -5.72 9.04 -21.22
N ILE A 121 -4.70 9.40 -20.42
CA ILE A 121 -4.93 9.99 -19.12
C ILE A 121 -5.18 11.47 -19.37
N GLU A 122 -6.45 11.80 -19.62
CA GLU A 122 -6.86 13.18 -19.59
C GLU A 122 -6.78 13.63 -18.13
N GLY A 123 -5.80 14.44 -17.82
CA GLY A 123 -5.79 15.15 -16.55
C GLY A 123 -7.09 15.95 -16.46
N ASP A 124 -7.69 15.99 -15.30
CA ASP A 124 -8.85 16.87 -15.04
C ASP A 124 -8.54 18.37 -15.28
N LEU A 125 -7.36 18.67 -15.82
CA LEU A 125 -6.86 20.03 -15.97
C LEU A 125 -6.90 20.47 -17.44
N LEU A 126 -8.01 21.06 -17.84
CA LEU A 126 -8.14 21.67 -19.17
C LEU A 126 -7.18 22.85 -19.32
N ARG A 127 -6.38 22.81 -20.40
CA ARG A 127 -5.39 23.85 -20.67
C ARG A 127 -5.32 24.16 -22.16
N THR A 128 -5.30 25.44 -22.48
CA THR A 128 -5.04 25.95 -23.83
C THR A 128 -3.97 27.01 -23.75
N SER A 129 -2.79 26.71 -24.33
CA SER A 129 -1.68 27.67 -24.37
C SER A 129 -1.91 28.72 -25.43
N VAL A 130 -1.66 29.97 -25.09
CA VAL A 130 -1.77 31.13 -25.99
C VAL A 130 -0.51 32.01 -25.92
N ALA A 131 -0.24 32.72 -27.01
CA ALA A 131 0.86 33.67 -27.08
C ALA A 131 0.60 34.89 -26.17
N SER A 132 1.68 35.59 -25.75
CA SER A 132 1.60 36.76 -24.87
C SER A 132 0.60 37.84 -25.38
N GLY A 133 0.59 38.10 -26.70
CA GLY A 133 -0.33 39.08 -27.31
C GLY A 133 -1.82 38.66 -27.30
N ALA A 134 -2.14 37.39 -27.01
CA ALA A 134 -3.50 36.90 -26.85
C ALA A 134 -3.98 36.88 -25.38
N ILE A 135 -3.22 37.45 -24.44
CA ILE A 135 -3.57 37.61 -23.03
C ILE A 135 -3.74 39.07 -22.71
N SER A 136 -4.87 39.44 -22.12
CA SER A 136 -5.20 40.78 -21.72
C SER A 136 -4.13 41.43 -20.84
N ASP A 137 -3.75 42.68 -21.14
CA ASP A 137 -2.84 43.47 -20.29
C ASP A 137 -3.40 43.69 -18.89
N ASN A 138 -4.74 43.70 -18.74
CA ASN A 138 -5.39 43.76 -17.44
C ASN A 138 -5.01 42.58 -16.57
N LEU A 139 -5.01 41.34 -17.13
CA LEU A 139 -4.65 40.14 -16.39
C LEU A 139 -3.15 40.10 -16.05
N LYS A 140 -2.27 40.47 -16.99
CA LYS A 140 -0.83 40.58 -16.74
C LYS A 140 -0.53 41.52 -15.57
N LYS A 141 -1.13 42.73 -15.58
CA LYS A 141 -0.99 43.74 -14.51
C LYS A 141 -1.57 43.22 -13.18
N ALA A 142 -2.73 42.57 -13.18
CA ALA A 142 -3.38 42.04 -11.99
C ALA A 142 -2.54 40.95 -11.31
N ILE A 143 -1.97 40.03 -12.09
CA ILE A 143 -1.08 38.98 -11.60
C ILE A 143 0.20 39.56 -11.00
N ILE A 144 0.89 40.48 -11.72
CA ILE A 144 2.10 41.10 -11.20
C ILE A 144 1.80 41.86 -9.91
N ALA A 145 0.76 42.71 -9.89
CA ALA A 145 0.41 43.48 -8.71
C ALA A 145 0.08 42.63 -7.47
N THR A 146 -0.37 41.36 -7.66
CA THR A 146 -0.85 40.53 -6.57
C THR A 146 0.13 39.43 -6.15
N GLU A 147 0.76 38.77 -7.09
CA GLU A 147 1.65 37.63 -6.84
C GLU A 147 3.11 38.05 -6.70
N ASP A 148 3.56 39.12 -7.44
CA ASP A 148 4.96 39.52 -7.48
C ASP A 148 5.14 41.00 -7.92
N GLU A 149 4.84 41.91 -7.03
CA GLU A 149 4.89 43.36 -7.34
C GLU A 149 6.23 43.88 -7.85
N HIS A 150 7.33 43.16 -7.56
CA HIS A 150 8.69 43.48 -8.01
C HIS A 150 9.16 42.58 -9.15
N PHE A 151 8.25 41.90 -9.88
CA PHE A 151 8.59 40.96 -10.93
C PHE A 151 9.59 41.50 -11.94
N ASN A 152 9.43 42.74 -12.37
CA ASN A 152 10.32 43.37 -13.37
C ASN A 152 11.70 43.81 -12.82
N GLU A 153 11.89 43.79 -11.49
CA GLU A 153 13.09 44.31 -10.83
C GLU A 153 14.05 43.20 -10.41
N HIS A 154 13.56 42.08 -9.92
CA HIS A 154 14.42 41.00 -9.42
C HIS A 154 14.85 40.04 -10.54
N LYS A 155 15.87 39.20 -10.23
CA LYS A 155 16.41 38.14 -11.11
C LYS A 155 16.06 36.73 -10.61
N GLY A 156 14.77 36.45 -10.56
CA GLY A 156 14.21 35.14 -10.22
C GLY A 156 13.87 34.94 -8.74
N VAL A 157 14.51 35.60 -7.83
CA VAL A 157 14.25 35.52 -6.38
C VAL A 157 14.37 36.87 -5.70
N VAL A 158 13.61 37.07 -4.62
CA VAL A 158 13.76 38.24 -3.72
C VAL A 158 14.49 37.77 -2.46
N PRO A 159 15.78 38.17 -2.26
CA PRO A 159 16.64 37.66 -1.17
C PRO A 159 16.02 37.84 0.22
N LYS A 160 15.38 38.97 0.47
CA LYS A 160 14.71 39.29 1.74
C LYS A 160 13.54 38.30 2.05
N ALA A 161 12.83 37.89 1.02
CA ALA A 161 11.73 36.90 1.15
C ALA A 161 12.27 35.49 1.44
N VAL A 162 13.36 35.09 0.79
CA VAL A 162 14.05 33.81 1.02
C VAL A 162 14.54 33.72 2.47
N ILE A 163 15.22 34.77 2.99
CA ILE A 163 15.70 34.80 4.38
C ILE A 163 14.52 34.69 5.36
N ARG A 164 13.42 35.42 5.12
CA ARG A 164 12.22 35.38 5.98
C ARG A 164 11.59 33.98 6.01
N ALA A 165 11.45 33.34 4.85
CA ALA A 165 10.87 32.01 4.73
C ALA A 165 11.72 30.94 5.44
N THR A 166 13.04 31.01 5.27
CA THR A 166 14.00 30.09 5.92
C THR A 166 13.95 30.23 7.45
N LEU A 167 13.99 31.46 7.97
CA LEU A 167 13.89 31.73 9.41
C LEU A 167 12.53 31.29 9.99
N GLY A 168 11.44 31.50 9.25
CA GLY A 168 10.09 31.10 9.67
C GLY A 168 9.96 29.57 9.84
N THR A 169 10.59 28.81 8.98
CA THR A 169 10.61 27.33 9.03
C THR A 169 11.40 26.83 10.24
N PHE A 170 12.56 27.44 10.55
CA PHE A 170 13.38 27.05 11.70
C PHE A 170 12.75 27.42 13.07
N VAL A 171 11.96 28.50 13.14
CA VAL A 171 11.37 28.96 14.42
C VAL A 171 9.98 28.36 14.66
N GLY A 172 9.45 27.56 13.72
CA GLY A 172 8.13 26.92 13.85
C GLY A 172 6.97 27.93 13.81
N LEU A 173 7.24 29.17 13.44
CA LEU A 173 6.24 30.20 13.20
C LEU A 173 5.83 30.08 11.73
N GLY A 174 4.87 29.21 11.44
CA GLY A 174 4.29 29.08 10.12
C GLY A 174 3.90 30.45 9.56
N SER A 175 4.70 30.98 8.63
CA SER A 175 4.37 32.23 7.95
C SER A 175 3.52 31.90 6.72
N SER A 176 2.25 32.22 6.80
CA SER A 176 1.31 32.20 5.68
C SER A 176 1.46 33.40 4.74
N SER A 177 2.61 34.05 4.66
CA SER A 177 2.77 35.18 3.76
C SER A 177 3.49 34.76 2.48
N GLY A 178 2.83 34.89 1.34
CA GLY A 178 3.37 34.75 0.00
C GLY A 178 4.70 35.48 -0.17
N GLY A 179 5.72 34.76 -0.56
CA GLY A 179 7.08 35.32 -0.74
C GLY A 179 7.84 34.66 -1.88
N SER A 180 7.21 33.78 -2.64
CA SER A 180 7.78 33.20 -3.86
C SER A 180 7.46 34.09 -5.06
N THR A 181 8.48 34.32 -5.89
CA THR A 181 8.32 35.09 -7.14
C THR A 181 7.56 34.30 -8.20
N LEU A 182 7.03 34.96 -9.23
CA LEU A 182 6.40 34.30 -10.38
C LEU A 182 7.36 33.29 -11.03
N THR A 183 8.66 33.66 -11.16
CA THR A 183 9.69 32.75 -11.69
C THR A 183 9.84 31.48 -10.84
N GLN A 184 9.82 31.61 -9.51
CA GLN A 184 9.83 30.46 -8.60
C GLN A 184 8.55 29.62 -8.71
N GLN A 185 7.40 30.26 -8.94
CA GLN A 185 6.14 29.55 -9.15
C GLN A 185 6.14 28.77 -10.47
N VAL A 186 6.72 29.29 -11.56
CA VAL A 186 6.91 28.55 -12.81
C VAL A 186 7.78 27.33 -12.60
N ILE A 187 8.94 27.48 -11.96
CA ILE A 187 9.83 26.36 -11.63
C ILE A 187 9.12 25.34 -10.73
N LYS A 188 8.40 25.81 -9.72
CA LYS A 188 7.63 24.96 -8.82
C LYS A 188 6.62 24.10 -9.58
N GLN A 189 5.88 24.69 -10.52
CA GLN A 189 4.80 24.03 -11.23
C GLN A 189 5.29 23.12 -12.36
N GLN A 190 6.41 23.42 -13.01
CA GLN A 190 6.90 22.70 -14.19
C GLN A 190 8.08 21.76 -13.92
N VAL A 191 8.89 22.05 -12.88
CA VAL A 191 10.17 21.34 -12.70
C VAL A 191 10.29 20.61 -11.38
N VAL A 192 9.93 21.25 -10.24
CA VAL A 192 10.26 20.67 -8.90
C VAL A 192 9.05 20.26 -8.08
N GLY A 193 7.83 20.67 -8.44
CA GLY A 193 6.61 20.33 -7.73
C GLY A 193 6.41 21.02 -6.37
N ASP A 194 5.43 20.54 -5.60
CA ASP A 194 4.88 21.18 -4.39
C ASP A 194 5.39 20.61 -3.06
N ALA A 195 6.23 19.57 -3.08
CA ALA A 195 6.66 18.90 -1.86
C ALA A 195 7.28 19.87 -0.83
N PRO A 196 6.90 19.83 0.45
CA PRO A 196 7.31 20.80 1.47
C PRO A 196 8.70 20.48 2.06
N THR A 197 9.72 20.25 1.22
CA THR A 197 11.09 19.97 1.64
C THR A 197 12.03 21.16 1.41
N LEU A 198 13.04 21.28 2.27
CA LEU A 198 14.08 22.32 2.11
C LEU A 198 14.94 22.09 0.87
N ALA A 199 15.23 20.82 0.53
CA ALA A 199 15.99 20.45 -0.66
C ALA A 199 15.27 20.89 -1.94
N ARG A 200 13.98 20.59 -2.06
CA ARG A 200 13.16 21.06 -3.17
C ARG A 200 13.15 22.60 -3.24
N LYS A 201 12.98 23.29 -2.10
CA LYS A 201 12.98 24.76 -2.10
C LYS A 201 14.34 25.35 -2.51
N ALA A 202 15.44 24.72 -2.13
CA ALA A 202 16.78 25.11 -2.59
C ALA A 202 16.91 24.93 -4.11
N LYS A 203 16.47 23.80 -4.65
CA LYS A 203 16.45 23.55 -6.10
C LYS A 203 15.56 24.56 -6.83
N GLU A 204 14.35 24.84 -6.34
CA GLU A 204 13.47 25.88 -6.89
C GLU A 204 14.16 27.25 -7.02
N ILE A 205 14.93 27.66 -6.00
CA ILE A 205 15.67 28.92 -6.00
C ILE A 205 16.77 28.92 -7.07
N ILE A 206 17.54 27.82 -7.16
CA ILE A 206 18.64 27.70 -8.15
C ILE A 206 18.08 27.70 -9.56
N ASP A 207 17.06 26.93 -9.83
CA ASP A 207 16.43 26.80 -11.13
C ASP A 207 15.76 28.12 -11.54
N ALA A 208 15.13 28.86 -10.59
CA ALA A 208 14.58 30.19 -10.86
C ALA A 208 15.64 31.24 -11.27
N LEU A 209 16.82 31.19 -10.61
CA LEU A 209 17.95 32.03 -11.00
C LEU A 209 18.52 31.65 -12.38
N ALA A 210 18.52 30.36 -12.71
CA ALA A 210 18.96 29.86 -14.02
C ALA A 210 17.96 30.24 -15.12
N LEU A 211 16.66 30.08 -14.85
CA LEU A 211 15.59 30.42 -15.79
C LEU A 211 15.59 31.89 -16.19
N GLU A 212 15.79 32.82 -15.27
CA GLU A 212 15.85 34.25 -15.52
C GLU A 212 17.06 34.69 -16.38
N ARG A 213 18.08 33.85 -16.47
CA ARG A 213 19.20 34.05 -17.38
C ARG A 213 18.91 33.59 -18.81
N ALA A 214 17.96 32.66 -18.97
CA ALA A 214 17.66 31.98 -20.23
C ALA A 214 16.34 32.46 -20.87
N MET A 215 15.41 33.02 -20.09
CA MET A 215 14.11 33.49 -20.55
C MET A 215 13.85 34.95 -20.16
N GLY A 216 13.22 35.69 -21.07
CA GLY A 216 12.79 37.07 -20.80
C GLY A 216 11.58 37.13 -19.86
N LYS A 217 11.39 38.26 -19.18
CA LYS A 217 10.26 38.50 -18.25
C LYS A 217 8.90 38.25 -18.88
N ASP A 218 8.67 38.71 -20.12
CA ASP A 218 7.39 38.47 -20.81
C ASP A 218 7.18 36.98 -21.12
N GLU A 219 8.23 36.22 -21.46
CA GLU A 219 8.14 34.79 -21.67
C GLU A 219 7.82 34.06 -20.35
N ILE A 220 8.47 34.41 -19.24
CA ILE A 220 8.24 33.86 -17.92
C ILE A 220 6.79 34.09 -17.48
N LEU A 221 6.32 35.34 -17.63
CA LEU A 221 4.93 35.73 -17.29
C LEU A 221 3.93 35.01 -18.19
N THR A 222 4.19 34.90 -19.47
CA THR A 222 3.34 34.18 -20.44
C THR A 222 3.29 32.69 -20.09
N THR A 223 4.43 32.09 -19.76
CA THR A 223 4.49 30.70 -19.30
C THR A 223 3.66 30.53 -18.03
N TYR A 224 3.84 31.38 -17.02
CA TYR A 224 3.04 31.35 -15.80
C TYR A 224 1.56 31.39 -16.10
N LEU A 225 1.13 32.34 -16.94
CA LEU A 225 -0.27 32.54 -17.31
C LEU A 225 -0.84 31.39 -18.16
N ASN A 226 0.00 30.58 -18.78
CA ASN A 226 -0.42 29.36 -19.49
C ASN A 226 -0.49 28.12 -18.59
N ILE A 227 0.22 28.08 -17.44
CA ILE A 227 0.32 26.87 -16.60
C ILE A 227 -0.39 27.00 -15.27
N ALA A 228 -0.59 28.22 -14.73
CA ALA A 228 -1.16 28.43 -13.42
C ALA A 228 -2.56 27.79 -13.30
N PRO A 229 -2.85 27.07 -12.20
CA PRO A 229 -4.17 26.52 -11.94
C PRO A 229 -5.15 27.64 -11.54
N PHE A 230 -6.33 27.64 -12.14
CA PHE A 230 -7.38 28.64 -11.90
C PHE A 230 -8.69 28.04 -11.35
N GLY A 231 -8.64 26.85 -10.77
CA GLY A 231 -9.81 26.21 -10.15
C GLY A 231 -10.68 25.46 -11.14
N ARG A 232 -11.98 25.63 -11.07
CA ARG A 232 -12.95 24.88 -11.88
C ARG A 232 -13.72 25.77 -12.84
N ASN A 233 -14.05 25.21 -14.01
CA ASN A 233 -14.96 25.85 -14.98
C ASN A 233 -16.42 25.51 -14.65
N HIS A 234 -17.34 26.09 -15.42
CA HIS A 234 -18.81 25.93 -15.28
C HIS A 234 -19.30 24.49 -15.49
N LYS A 235 -18.43 23.56 -15.92
CA LYS A 235 -18.68 22.12 -16.07
C LYS A 235 -18.05 21.27 -14.95
N GLY A 236 -17.49 21.90 -13.93
CA GLY A 236 -16.82 21.22 -12.82
C GLY A 236 -15.40 20.73 -13.10
N GLN A 237 -14.88 20.90 -14.32
CA GLN A 237 -13.56 20.48 -14.72
C GLN A 237 -12.49 21.44 -14.18
N ASN A 238 -11.38 20.91 -13.72
CA ASN A 238 -10.27 21.74 -13.30
C ASN A 238 -9.61 22.43 -14.51
N ILE A 239 -9.28 23.70 -14.38
CA ILE A 239 -8.72 24.53 -15.45
C ILE A 239 -7.38 25.14 -15.06
N ALA A 240 -6.47 25.17 -16.03
CA ALA A 240 -5.23 25.91 -15.97
C ALA A 240 -5.02 26.77 -17.23
N GLY A 241 -4.27 27.82 -17.08
CA GLY A 241 -4.03 28.77 -18.14
C GLY A 241 -5.11 29.82 -18.29
N ALA A 242 -4.70 31.02 -18.63
CA ALA A 242 -5.53 32.21 -18.74
C ALA A 242 -6.70 32.03 -19.74
N GLN A 243 -6.46 31.33 -20.86
CA GLN A 243 -7.47 31.09 -21.90
C GLN A 243 -8.61 30.22 -21.35
N GLN A 244 -8.29 29.10 -20.70
CA GLN A 244 -9.30 28.23 -20.13
C GLN A 244 -10.02 28.85 -18.92
N ALA A 245 -9.32 29.71 -18.16
CA ALA A 245 -9.96 30.48 -17.10
C ALA A 245 -10.97 31.49 -17.65
N ALA A 246 -10.60 32.23 -18.68
CA ALA A 246 -11.47 33.20 -19.32
C ALA A 246 -12.71 32.55 -19.98
N GLU A 247 -12.47 31.46 -20.75
CA GLU A 247 -13.56 30.73 -21.43
C GLU A 247 -14.42 29.93 -20.44
N GLY A 248 -13.80 29.24 -19.48
CA GLY A 248 -14.52 28.36 -18.57
C GLY A 248 -15.29 29.03 -17.45
N ILE A 249 -14.95 30.26 -17.11
CA ILE A 249 -15.61 31.02 -16.04
C ILE A 249 -16.54 32.11 -16.65
N PHE A 250 -16.11 32.81 -17.70
CA PHE A 250 -16.78 33.98 -18.26
C PHE A 250 -17.24 33.81 -19.71
N GLY A 251 -16.82 32.75 -20.43
CA GLY A 251 -17.21 32.58 -21.83
C GLY A 251 -16.52 33.52 -22.81
N VAL A 252 -15.44 34.18 -22.42
CA VAL A 252 -14.67 35.15 -23.24
C VAL A 252 -13.26 34.65 -23.53
N LYS A 253 -12.56 35.22 -24.52
CA LYS A 253 -11.15 34.94 -24.75
C LYS A 253 -10.29 35.62 -23.69
N ALA A 254 -9.09 35.11 -23.43
CA ALA A 254 -8.14 35.70 -22.49
C ALA A 254 -7.72 37.13 -22.90
N SER A 255 -7.73 37.45 -24.21
CA SER A 255 -7.49 38.80 -24.75
C SER A 255 -8.55 39.82 -24.34
N ASP A 256 -9.81 39.36 -24.13
CA ASP A 256 -11.01 40.21 -24.03
C ASP A 256 -11.43 40.44 -22.55
N LEU A 257 -10.62 39.94 -21.59
CA LEU A 257 -10.90 40.10 -20.16
C LEU A 257 -10.97 41.57 -19.73
N THR A 258 -12.08 41.96 -19.14
CA THR A 258 -12.28 43.24 -18.47
C THR A 258 -11.42 43.38 -17.21
N VAL A 259 -11.31 44.57 -16.62
CA VAL A 259 -10.54 44.75 -15.36
C VAL A 259 -11.13 43.93 -14.21
N PRO A 260 -12.42 43.85 -13.94
CA PRO A 260 -12.99 42.99 -12.90
C PRO A 260 -12.72 41.47 -13.15
N GLN A 261 -12.96 41.00 -14.38
CA GLN A 261 -12.71 39.60 -14.75
C GLN A 261 -11.25 39.22 -14.59
N ALA A 262 -10.33 40.09 -15.03
CA ALA A 262 -8.88 39.89 -14.85
C ALA A 262 -8.50 39.88 -13.36
N ALA A 263 -9.08 40.74 -12.54
CA ALA A 263 -8.84 40.74 -11.10
C ALA A 263 -9.37 39.47 -10.42
N PHE A 264 -10.51 38.95 -10.85
CA PHE A 264 -11.04 37.69 -10.34
C PHE A 264 -10.12 36.51 -10.67
N ILE A 265 -9.73 36.33 -11.95
CA ILE A 265 -8.79 35.29 -12.37
C ILE A 265 -7.47 35.40 -11.62
N ALA A 266 -6.90 36.62 -11.50
CA ALA A 266 -5.63 36.86 -10.80
C ALA A 266 -5.69 36.53 -9.29
N GLY A 267 -6.87 36.47 -8.71
CA GLY A 267 -7.09 36.05 -7.33
C GLY A 267 -7.06 34.55 -7.10
N LEU A 268 -7.33 33.72 -8.14
CA LEU A 268 -7.54 32.28 -8.03
C LEU A 268 -6.27 31.48 -7.65
N PRO A 269 -5.05 31.80 -8.14
CA PRO A 269 -3.88 30.93 -7.93
C PRO A 269 -3.52 30.65 -6.47
N GLN A 270 -3.89 31.52 -5.54
CA GLN A 270 -3.62 31.33 -4.11
C GLN A 270 -4.38 30.13 -3.51
N SER A 271 -5.62 29.88 -3.95
CA SER A 271 -6.46 28.76 -3.54
C SER A 271 -7.49 28.43 -4.62
N PRO A 272 -7.07 27.83 -5.74
CA PRO A 272 -7.86 27.75 -6.96
C PRO A 272 -9.24 27.12 -6.76
N ILE A 273 -9.31 25.99 -6.08
CA ILE A 273 -10.57 25.27 -5.82
C ILE A 273 -11.51 26.06 -4.88
N SER A 274 -10.95 26.69 -3.84
CA SER A 274 -11.77 27.43 -2.87
C SER A 274 -12.30 28.73 -3.45
N TYR A 275 -11.55 29.38 -4.35
CA TYR A 275 -11.89 30.70 -4.89
C TYR A 275 -12.67 30.64 -6.20
N SER A 276 -12.58 29.52 -6.96
CA SER A 276 -13.39 29.36 -8.17
C SER A 276 -14.89 29.25 -7.86
N PRO A 277 -15.79 29.70 -8.77
CA PRO A 277 -17.22 29.81 -8.47
C PRO A 277 -18.01 28.51 -8.59
N TYR A 278 -17.35 27.37 -9.00
CA TYR A 278 -18.04 26.11 -9.30
C TYR A 278 -17.58 24.95 -8.43
N GLU A 279 -18.51 24.02 -8.17
CA GLU A 279 -18.25 22.71 -7.57
C GLU A 279 -17.75 21.69 -8.60
N SER A 280 -17.42 20.47 -8.14
CA SER A 280 -16.89 19.40 -9.01
C SER A 280 -17.92 18.83 -10.00
N ASP A 281 -19.20 19.01 -9.74
CA ASP A 281 -20.29 18.59 -10.62
C ASP A 281 -20.72 19.68 -11.62
N GLY A 282 -20.05 20.83 -11.61
CA GLY A 282 -20.36 21.99 -12.43
C GLY A 282 -21.48 22.89 -11.86
N SER A 283 -22.01 22.55 -10.70
CA SER A 283 -22.96 23.44 -10.01
C SER A 283 -22.26 24.69 -9.48
N MET A 284 -23.00 25.80 -9.44
CA MET A 284 -22.49 27.04 -8.86
C MET A 284 -22.44 26.91 -7.33
N LYS A 285 -21.36 27.37 -6.71
CA LYS A 285 -21.22 27.40 -5.25
C LYS A 285 -22.27 28.28 -4.58
N SER A 286 -22.49 28.02 -3.29
CA SER A 286 -23.31 28.88 -2.44
C SER A 286 -22.74 30.30 -2.37
N ASP A 287 -23.59 31.28 -2.05
CA ASP A 287 -23.16 32.69 -1.87
C ASP A 287 -22.10 32.84 -0.78
N GLU A 288 -22.13 32.00 0.25
CA GLU A 288 -21.18 32.01 1.36
C GLU A 288 -19.81 31.52 0.89
N ASP A 289 -19.75 30.42 0.13
CA ASP A 289 -18.50 29.85 -0.40
C ASP A 289 -17.90 30.71 -1.51
N MET A 290 -18.73 31.31 -2.36
CA MET A 290 -18.31 32.25 -3.40
C MET A 290 -17.74 33.55 -2.83
N ALA A 291 -18.20 33.99 -1.65
CA ALA A 291 -17.75 35.23 -1.02
C ALA A 291 -16.22 35.28 -0.81
N LEU A 292 -15.57 34.10 -0.64
CA LEU A 292 -14.10 34.02 -0.48
C LEU A 292 -13.38 34.47 -1.76
N GLY A 293 -13.77 33.93 -2.92
CA GLY A 293 -13.24 34.30 -4.23
C GLY A 293 -13.51 35.77 -4.60
N ILE A 294 -14.74 36.24 -4.36
CA ILE A 294 -15.14 37.63 -4.60
C ILE A 294 -14.30 38.58 -3.72
N LYS A 295 -14.12 38.26 -2.44
CA LYS A 295 -13.26 39.05 -1.55
C LYS A 295 -11.83 39.09 -2.07
N ARG A 296 -11.31 37.96 -2.52
CA ARG A 296 -9.95 37.91 -3.09
C ARG A 296 -9.82 38.78 -4.34
N ALA A 297 -10.83 38.79 -5.23
CA ALA A 297 -10.85 39.64 -6.40
C ALA A 297 -10.83 41.14 -6.03
N LYS A 298 -11.57 41.54 -4.98
CA LYS A 298 -11.50 42.91 -4.44
C LYS A 298 -10.11 43.24 -3.85
N ASP A 299 -9.45 42.28 -3.19
CA ASP A 299 -8.07 42.47 -2.72
C ASP A 299 -7.09 42.66 -3.90
N VAL A 300 -7.32 41.96 -5.03
CA VAL A 300 -6.55 42.14 -6.27
C VAL A 300 -6.75 43.54 -6.86
N LEU A 301 -7.99 44.02 -6.97
CA LEU A 301 -8.27 45.38 -7.43
C LEU A 301 -7.56 46.43 -6.56
N TYR A 302 -7.55 46.24 -5.25
CA TYR A 302 -6.81 47.09 -4.33
C TYR A 302 -5.29 47.04 -4.55
N ASN A 303 -4.73 45.81 -4.79
CA ASN A 303 -3.33 45.67 -5.09
C ASN A 303 -2.94 46.35 -6.41
N MET A 304 -3.78 46.23 -7.45
CA MET A 304 -3.54 46.93 -8.72
C MET A 304 -3.56 48.44 -8.52
N TYR A 305 -4.47 48.98 -7.72
CA TYR A 305 -4.49 50.37 -7.35
C TYR A 305 -3.25 50.80 -6.56
N ARG A 306 -2.92 50.06 -5.51
CA ARG A 306 -1.77 50.33 -4.63
C ARG A 306 -0.43 50.35 -5.38
N THR A 307 -0.30 49.50 -6.40
CA THR A 307 0.93 49.39 -7.22
C THR A 307 0.95 50.32 -8.41
N GLY A 308 -0.11 51.12 -8.65
CA GLY A 308 -0.24 52.05 -9.78
C GLY A 308 -0.62 51.39 -11.10
N ALA A 309 -0.96 50.08 -11.08
CA ALA A 309 -1.43 49.33 -12.25
C ALA A 309 -2.90 49.67 -12.62
N LEU A 310 -3.64 50.25 -11.69
CA LEU A 310 -5.01 50.76 -11.86
C LEU A 310 -5.09 52.20 -11.35
N SER A 311 -5.81 53.03 -12.06
CA SER A 311 -6.07 54.43 -11.63
C SER A 311 -6.98 54.48 -10.41
N GLN A 312 -6.96 55.60 -9.67
CA GLN A 312 -7.92 55.83 -8.57
C GLN A 312 -9.37 55.79 -9.10
N GLU A 313 -9.62 56.41 -10.26
CA GLU A 313 -10.94 56.49 -10.89
C GLU A 313 -11.47 55.10 -11.23
N ASP A 314 -10.63 54.26 -11.85
CA ASP A 314 -11.02 52.91 -12.19
C ASP A 314 -11.19 52.04 -10.94
N TYR A 315 -10.36 52.19 -9.90
CA TYR A 315 -10.52 51.52 -8.64
C TYR A 315 -11.88 51.87 -7.98
N ASP A 316 -12.20 53.16 -7.91
CA ASP A 316 -13.46 53.61 -7.34
C ASP A 316 -14.69 53.10 -8.13
N LYS A 317 -14.53 52.93 -9.46
CA LYS A 317 -15.53 52.33 -10.34
C LYS A 317 -15.76 50.85 -10.08
N TYR A 318 -14.69 50.06 -9.79
CA TYR A 318 -14.73 48.60 -9.74
C TYR A 318 -14.68 47.99 -8.34
N LYS A 319 -14.33 48.70 -7.26
CA LYS A 319 -14.20 48.18 -5.88
C LYS A 319 -15.48 47.51 -5.35
N ASP A 320 -16.67 47.94 -5.85
CA ASP A 320 -17.98 47.41 -5.46
C ASP A 320 -18.66 46.61 -6.59
N TYR A 321 -17.88 46.17 -7.59
CA TYR A 321 -18.38 45.43 -8.73
C TYR A 321 -19.03 44.13 -8.31
N ASP A 322 -20.18 43.79 -8.93
CA ASP A 322 -20.85 42.51 -8.77
C ASP A 322 -20.28 41.48 -9.77
N PHE A 323 -19.34 40.63 -9.30
CA PHE A 323 -18.70 39.64 -10.13
C PHE A 323 -19.63 38.50 -10.60
N LYS A 324 -20.77 38.26 -9.89
CA LYS A 324 -21.66 37.15 -10.18
C LYS A 324 -22.34 37.27 -11.54
N GLN A 325 -22.54 38.51 -12.00
CA GLN A 325 -23.21 38.78 -13.29
C GLN A 325 -22.40 38.27 -14.49
N ASP A 326 -21.07 38.02 -14.32
CA ASP A 326 -20.18 37.60 -15.38
C ASP A 326 -20.01 36.07 -15.45
N PHE A 327 -20.42 35.34 -14.41
CA PHE A 327 -20.20 33.88 -14.37
C PHE A 327 -21.14 33.14 -15.31
N LEU A 328 -20.58 32.12 -16.01
CA LEU A 328 -21.39 31.25 -16.85
C LEU A 328 -22.38 30.42 -16.02
N PRO A 329 -23.53 30.06 -16.55
CA PRO A 329 -24.47 29.14 -15.89
C PRO A 329 -23.83 27.73 -15.78
N SER A 330 -24.27 26.96 -14.77
CA SER A 330 -23.86 25.58 -14.54
C SER A 330 -23.98 24.71 -15.79
N GLY A 331 -22.99 23.87 -16.04
CA GLY A 331 -22.94 22.89 -17.13
C GLY A 331 -22.60 21.48 -16.61
N SER A 332 -22.62 20.48 -17.49
CA SER A 332 -22.20 19.10 -17.17
C SER A 332 -21.29 18.56 -18.25
N VAL A 333 -20.43 17.60 -17.86
CA VAL A 333 -19.58 16.84 -18.78
C VAL A 333 -20.10 15.40 -18.83
N ASN A 334 -20.30 14.84 -20.03
CA ASN A 334 -20.54 13.41 -20.20
C ASN A 334 -19.20 12.68 -19.95
N GLY A 335 -19.15 11.85 -18.90
CA GLY A 335 -17.93 11.16 -18.48
C GLY A 335 -17.41 10.18 -19.54
N SER A 336 -16.09 10.12 -19.71
CA SER A 336 -15.43 9.04 -20.46
C SER A 336 -15.54 7.73 -19.68
N SER A 337 -15.80 6.62 -20.39
CA SER A 337 -15.84 5.29 -19.79
C SER A 337 -14.43 4.89 -19.32
N ARG A 338 -14.19 4.95 -18.03
CA ARG A 338 -12.98 4.46 -17.36
C ARG A 338 -13.35 3.18 -16.62
N ASP A 339 -12.48 2.17 -16.65
CA ASP A 339 -12.72 0.83 -16.12
C ASP A 339 -11.66 0.40 -15.07
N TYR A 340 -11.75 -0.83 -14.58
CA TYR A 340 -10.80 -1.41 -13.64
C TYR A 340 -9.34 -1.32 -14.12
N LEU A 341 -9.08 -1.54 -15.44
CA LEU A 341 -7.73 -1.51 -15.99
C LEU A 341 -7.15 -0.10 -15.96
N TYR A 342 -7.95 0.89 -16.33
CA TYR A 342 -7.54 2.29 -16.27
C TYR A 342 -7.10 2.69 -14.85
N PHE A 343 -7.97 2.47 -13.84
CA PHE A 343 -7.68 2.90 -12.47
C PHE A 343 -6.55 2.11 -11.82
N ALA A 344 -6.48 0.80 -12.04
CA ALA A 344 -5.40 -0.02 -11.52
C ALA A 344 -4.03 0.39 -12.11
N THR A 345 -3.98 0.69 -13.41
CA THR A 345 -2.75 1.15 -14.07
C THR A 345 -2.37 2.56 -13.58
N LEU A 346 -3.35 3.46 -13.45
CA LEU A 346 -3.12 4.81 -12.94
C LEU A 346 -2.55 4.78 -11.51
N ALA A 347 -3.09 3.92 -10.66
CA ALA A 347 -2.61 3.74 -9.28
C ALA A 347 -1.15 3.24 -9.25
N GLU A 348 -0.82 2.18 -10.02
CA GLU A 348 0.56 1.68 -10.09
C GLU A 348 1.52 2.71 -10.72
N ALA A 349 1.09 3.43 -11.76
CA ALA A 349 1.89 4.49 -12.38
C ALA A 349 2.19 5.63 -11.38
N THR A 350 1.19 6.02 -10.59
CA THR A 350 1.35 7.02 -9.53
C THR A 350 2.34 6.55 -8.45
N ASP A 351 2.29 5.27 -8.04
CA ASP A 351 3.26 4.72 -7.09
C ASP A 351 4.69 4.73 -7.66
N ARG A 352 4.89 4.37 -8.96
CA ARG A 352 6.21 4.42 -9.61
C ARG A 352 6.73 5.84 -9.74
N MET A 353 5.85 6.79 -10.07
CA MET A 353 6.19 8.20 -10.12
C MET A 353 6.54 8.75 -8.73
N TYR A 354 5.81 8.35 -7.70
CA TYR A 354 6.13 8.69 -6.31
C TYR A 354 7.52 8.22 -5.91
N ASP A 355 7.85 6.96 -6.19
CA ASP A 355 9.18 6.40 -5.91
C ASP A 355 10.27 7.18 -6.66
N TYR A 356 10.06 7.50 -7.94
CA TYR A 356 10.98 8.30 -8.75
C TYR A 356 11.19 9.71 -8.16
N LEU A 357 10.11 10.39 -7.76
CA LEU A 357 10.18 11.75 -7.23
C LEU A 357 10.91 11.80 -5.87
N VAL A 358 10.63 10.82 -5.00
CA VAL A 358 11.30 10.68 -3.70
C VAL A 358 12.79 10.44 -3.88
N GLU A 359 13.19 9.58 -4.82
CA GLU A 359 14.59 9.30 -5.14
C GLU A 359 15.26 10.53 -5.79
N ARG A 360 14.62 11.15 -6.78
CA ARG A 360 15.11 12.36 -7.47
C ARG A 360 15.42 13.49 -6.49
N ASP A 361 14.55 13.71 -5.53
CA ASP A 361 14.64 14.81 -4.56
C ASP A 361 15.41 14.40 -3.29
N HIS A 362 15.97 13.19 -3.24
CA HIS A 362 16.76 12.66 -2.12
C HIS A 362 16.04 12.75 -0.77
N VAL A 363 14.73 12.47 -0.75
CA VAL A 363 13.91 12.50 0.46
C VAL A 363 14.30 11.34 1.36
N SER A 364 14.68 11.63 2.59
CA SER A 364 15.12 10.60 3.52
C SER A 364 13.94 9.79 4.07
N ALA A 365 14.21 8.53 4.47
CA ALA A 365 13.21 7.68 5.13
C ALA A 365 12.65 8.31 6.44
N GLN A 366 13.42 9.22 7.08
CA GLN A 366 12.96 9.94 8.28
C GLN A 366 11.94 11.04 7.91
N GLU A 367 12.15 11.75 6.82
CA GLU A 367 11.20 12.76 6.30
C GLU A 367 9.90 12.10 5.84
N LEU A 368 9.99 10.92 5.22
CA LEU A 368 8.83 10.14 4.78
C LEU A 368 7.96 9.58 5.94
N LYS A 369 8.40 9.65 7.19
CA LYS A 369 7.53 9.38 8.35
C LYS A 369 6.51 10.51 8.60
N ASN A 370 6.69 11.66 7.99
CA ASN A 370 5.75 12.76 8.06
C ASN A 370 4.65 12.59 7.00
N GLU A 371 3.41 12.34 7.45
CA GLU A 371 2.24 12.13 6.60
C GLU A 371 2.00 13.29 5.61
N SER A 372 2.28 14.53 6.01
CA SER A 372 2.12 15.70 5.13
C SER A 372 3.13 15.66 3.96
N ILE A 373 4.34 15.16 4.19
CA ILE A 373 5.35 15.01 3.14
C ILE A 373 4.96 13.86 2.21
N GLN A 374 4.58 12.71 2.77
CA GLN A 374 4.08 11.58 1.96
C GLN A 374 2.92 12.01 1.05
N LYS A 375 1.92 12.68 1.65
CA LYS A 375 0.76 13.15 0.90
C LYS A 375 1.17 14.12 -0.21
N ALA A 376 2.04 15.08 0.07
CA ALA A 376 2.47 16.06 -0.92
C ALA A 376 3.22 15.41 -2.11
N TYR A 377 4.04 14.37 -1.86
CA TYR A 377 4.71 13.62 -2.93
C TYR A 377 3.72 12.72 -3.70
N ARG A 378 2.70 12.16 -3.05
CA ARG A 378 1.63 11.43 -3.75
C ARG A 378 0.79 12.35 -4.63
N ASP A 379 0.39 13.50 -4.11
CA ASP A 379 -0.36 14.51 -4.86
C ASP A 379 0.47 15.02 -6.07
N LEU A 380 1.79 15.17 -5.89
CA LEU A 380 2.70 15.53 -6.96
C LEU A 380 2.81 14.42 -8.01
N ALA A 381 2.98 13.17 -7.58
CA ALA A 381 3.08 12.02 -8.48
C ALA A 381 1.80 11.86 -9.32
N THR A 382 0.63 12.01 -8.70
CA THR A 382 -0.66 11.98 -9.41
C THR A 382 -0.69 13.07 -10.49
N LYS A 383 -0.35 14.31 -10.10
CA LYS A 383 -0.34 15.45 -11.01
C LYS A 383 0.64 15.28 -12.18
N GLU A 384 1.83 14.71 -11.90
CA GLU A 384 2.83 14.42 -12.93
C GLU A 384 2.28 13.37 -13.92
N ILE A 385 1.74 12.27 -13.42
CA ILE A 385 1.16 11.22 -14.29
C ILE A 385 0.00 11.75 -15.13
N GLU A 386 -0.84 12.60 -14.57
CA GLU A 386 -2.00 13.16 -15.27
C GLU A 386 -1.61 14.21 -16.31
N ASN A 387 -0.57 15.01 -16.06
CA ASN A 387 -0.29 16.23 -16.83
C ASN A 387 1.11 16.25 -17.48
N GLY A 388 1.98 15.30 -17.18
CA GLY A 388 3.38 15.31 -17.62
C GLY A 388 3.63 14.66 -18.98
N GLY A 389 2.62 14.17 -19.67
CA GLY A 389 2.78 13.61 -21.03
C GLY A 389 3.61 12.33 -21.05
N TYR A 390 3.36 11.41 -20.15
CA TYR A 390 4.09 10.15 -20.09
C TYR A 390 3.45 9.07 -20.94
N LYS A 391 4.29 8.24 -21.58
CA LYS A 391 3.89 6.97 -22.14
C LYS A 391 4.08 5.88 -21.09
N ILE A 392 2.98 5.29 -20.66
CA ILE A 392 2.92 4.23 -19.64
C ILE A 392 2.66 2.92 -20.37
N THR A 393 3.69 2.09 -20.50
CA THR A 393 3.58 0.77 -21.16
C THR A 393 3.30 -0.28 -20.11
N THR A 394 2.18 -0.98 -20.26
CA THR A 394 1.78 -2.05 -19.34
C THR A 394 2.33 -3.41 -19.78
N THR A 395 2.22 -4.41 -18.90
CA THR A 395 2.44 -5.83 -19.20
C THR A 395 1.18 -6.51 -19.74
N ILE A 396 0.07 -5.81 -19.76
CA ILE A 396 -1.25 -6.35 -20.12
C ILE A 396 -1.25 -6.73 -21.62
N ASN A 397 -1.52 -8.01 -21.87
CA ASN A 397 -1.76 -8.50 -23.22
C ASN A 397 -3.21 -8.16 -23.63
N LYS A 398 -3.35 -7.39 -24.70
CA LYS A 398 -4.66 -6.91 -25.19
C LYS A 398 -5.64 -8.04 -25.45
N ASN A 399 -5.21 -9.08 -26.19
CA ASN A 399 -6.08 -10.19 -26.58
C ASN A 399 -6.55 -10.97 -25.35
N VAL A 400 -5.60 -11.26 -24.44
CA VAL A 400 -5.87 -11.96 -23.18
C VAL A 400 -6.85 -11.17 -22.30
N HIS A 401 -6.55 -9.90 -22.06
CA HIS A 401 -7.40 -9.08 -21.20
C HIS A 401 -8.82 -8.93 -21.77
N THR A 402 -8.92 -8.67 -23.07
CA THR A 402 -10.22 -8.58 -23.75
C THR A 402 -11.00 -9.89 -23.65
N ALA A 403 -10.31 -11.04 -23.83
CA ALA A 403 -10.95 -12.34 -23.67
C ALA A 403 -11.45 -12.58 -22.23
N MET A 404 -10.66 -12.14 -21.23
CA MET A 404 -11.08 -12.25 -19.82
C MET A 404 -12.31 -11.37 -19.51
N GLN A 405 -12.35 -10.14 -20.02
CA GLN A 405 -13.52 -9.27 -19.89
C GLN A 405 -14.75 -9.85 -20.58
N ASN A 406 -14.59 -10.37 -21.82
CA ASN A 406 -15.69 -11.00 -22.54
C ASN A 406 -16.19 -12.25 -21.82
N ALA A 407 -15.28 -13.08 -21.26
CA ALA A 407 -15.67 -14.29 -20.53
C ALA A 407 -16.51 -13.96 -19.29
N VAL A 408 -16.16 -12.95 -18.50
CA VAL A 408 -16.99 -12.57 -17.36
C VAL A 408 -18.35 -12.02 -17.79
N ALA A 409 -18.40 -11.28 -18.88
CA ALA A 409 -19.64 -10.74 -19.42
C ALA A 409 -20.58 -11.82 -19.97
N THR A 410 -20.03 -12.85 -20.65
CA THR A 410 -20.83 -13.92 -21.27
C THR A 410 -21.10 -15.10 -20.36
N ASP A 411 -20.13 -15.50 -19.52
CA ASP A 411 -20.15 -16.71 -18.71
C ASP A 411 -20.27 -16.43 -17.21
N GLY A 412 -20.28 -15.13 -16.78
CA GLY A 412 -20.43 -14.74 -15.41
C GLY A 412 -21.69 -15.27 -14.72
N TYR A 413 -22.76 -15.54 -15.48
CA TYR A 413 -23.98 -16.18 -14.97
C TYR A 413 -23.75 -17.58 -14.37
N LEU A 414 -22.67 -18.28 -14.77
CA LEU A 414 -22.30 -19.58 -14.18
C LEU A 414 -21.95 -19.48 -12.69
N LEU A 415 -21.66 -18.28 -12.21
CA LEU A 415 -21.36 -17.99 -10.80
C LEU A 415 -22.61 -17.71 -9.98
N ASP A 416 -23.74 -17.42 -10.61
CA ASP A 416 -25.00 -17.06 -9.93
C ASP A 416 -25.56 -18.21 -9.10
N ASP A 417 -26.16 -17.86 -7.97
CA ASP A 417 -26.80 -18.84 -7.08
C ASP A 417 -28.05 -18.27 -6.39
N ALA A 418 -28.60 -19.05 -5.46
CA ALA A 418 -29.81 -18.66 -4.73
C ALA A 418 -29.60 -17.40 -3.84
N THR A 419 -28.36 -17.01 -3.57
CA THR A 419 -28.03 -15.81 -2.78
C THR A 419 -27.86 -14.56 -3.66
N GLY A 420 -27.89 -14.71 -4.99
CA GLY A 420 -27.81 -13.64 -5.97
C GLY A 420 -26.65 -13.77 -6.94
N GLN A 421 -26.07 -12.64 -7.31
CA GLN A 421 -24.93 -12.52 -8.20
C GLN A 421 -23.66 -12.22 -7.40
N PRO A 422 -22.83 -13.20 -7.07
CA PRO A 422 -21.58 -12.97 -6.40
C PRO A 422 -20.58 -12.25 -7.33
N GLU A 423 -19.66 -11.49 -6.75
CA GLU A 423 -18.54 -10.87 -7.45
C GLU A 423 -17.40 -11.85 -7.68
N VAL A 424 -16.53 -11.51 -8.63
CA VAL A 424 -15.40 -12.32 -9.05
C VAL A 424 -14.14 -11.49 -9.24
N GLY A 425 -13.00 -12.04 -8.84
CA GLY A 425 -11.68 -11.49 -9.14
C GLY A 425 -10.79 -12.56 -9.76
N ASN A 426 -10.16 -12.26 -10.90
CA ASN A 426 -9.19 -13.16 -11.53
C ASN A 426 -7.93 -12.42 -11.93
N VAL A 427 -6.77 -13.08 -11.82
CA VAL A 427 -5.48 -12.54 -12.27
C VAL A 427 -4.70 -13.61 -13.02
N LEU A 428 -4.30 -13.32 -14.26
CA LEU A 428 -3.38 -14.14 -15.03
C LEU A 428 -1.98 -13.53 -14.96
N MET A 429 -1.02 -14.35 -14.57
CA MET A 429 0.37 -13.94 -14.31
C MET A 429 1.36 -14.83 -15.03
N ASP A 430 2.40 -14.24 -15.61
CA ASP A 430 3.56 -14.94 -16.16
C ASP A 430 4.46 -15.46 -15.03
N ASN A 431 4.78 -16.76 -15.07
CA ASN A 431 5.55 -17.38 -13.98
C ASN A 431 7.01 -16.94 -13.92
N GLN A 432 7.60 -16.53 -15.04
CA GLN A 432 9.04 -16.23 -15.12
C GLN A 432 9.34 -14.77 -14.77
N THR A 433 8.34 -13.90 -14.89
CA THR A 433 8.53 -12.46 -14.75
C THR A 433 7.70 -11.83 -13.63
N GLY A 434 6.62 -12.48 -13.19
CA GLY A 434 5.62 -11.88 -12.29
C GLY A 434 4.73 -10.83 -12.98
N ALA A 435 4.81 -10.70 -14.30
CA ALA A 435 4.00 -9.77 -15.08
C ALA A 435 2.53 -10.18 -15.06
N ILE A 436 1.62 -9.26 -14.77
CA ILE A 436 0.18 -9.45 -14.90
C ILE A 436 -0.18 -9.26 -16.38
N LEU A 437 -0.68 -10.33 -17.02
CA LEU A 437 -1.05 -10.33 -18.44
C LEU A 437 -2.49 -9.90 -18.67
N GLY A 438 -3.34 -10.05 -17.68
CA GLY A 438 -4.74 -9.67 -17.68
C GLY A 438 -5.40 -9.98 -16.36
N PHE A 439 -6.54 -9.36 -16.09
CA PHE A 439 -7.32 -9.60 -14.88
C PHE A 439 -8.81 -9.31 -15.08
N VAL A 440 -9.65 -9.82 -14.21
CA VAL A 440 -11.06 -9.48 -14.06
C VAL A 440 -11.22 -8.82 -12.72
N GLY A 441 -11.56 -7.54 -12.67
CA GLY A 441 -11.72 -6.78 -11.44
C GLY A 441 -13.08 -6.96 -10.76
N GLY A 442 -14.08 -7.38 -11.51
CA GLY A 442 -15.46 -7.60 -11.09
C GLY A 442 -16.33 -7.92 -12.30
N ARG A 443 -17.64 -8.07 -12.08
CA ARG A 443 -18.59 -8.43 -13.15
C ARG A 443 -18.93 -7.24 -14.06
N ASN A 444 -19.13 -6.06 -13.47
CA ASN A 444 -19.49 -4.84 -14.19
C ASN A 444 -18.98 -3.60 -13.44
N TYR A 445 -18.02 -2.90 -14.02
CA TYR A 445 -17.42 -1.68 -13.42
C TYR A 445 -18.45 -0.58 -13.17
N GLN A 446 -19.48 -0.46 -14.03
CA GLN A 446 -20.48 0.60 -13.89
C GLN A 446 -21.41 0.39 -12.67
N GLU A 447 -21.58 -0.85 -12.24
CA GLU A 447 -22.40 -1.21 -11.09
C GLU A 447 -21.56 -1.31 -9.81
N ASN A 448 -20.33 -1.81 -9.91
CA ASN A 448 -19.43 -2.02 -8.78
C ASN A 448 -17.99 -1.65 -9.17
N GLN A 449 -17.43 -0.63 -8.53
CA GLN A 449 -16.08 -0.14 -8.81
C GLN A 449 -15.00 -0.82 -7.94
N ASN A 450 -15.36 -1.70 -7.00
CA ASN A 450 -14.40 -2.46 -6.24
C ASN A 450 -13.60 -3.39 -7.15
N ASN A 451 -12.29 -3.23 -7.18
CA ASN A 451 -11.41 -4.12 -7.93
C ASN A 451 -11.05 -5.34 -7.08
N HIS A 452 -11.80 -6.43 -7.24
CA HIS A 452 -11.62 -7.68 -6.50
C HIS A 452 -10.32 -8.41 -6.86
N ALA A 453 -9.73 -8.10 -8.01
CA ALA A 453 -8.48 -8.70 -8.44
C ALA A 453 -7.25 -8.06 -7.76
N ILE A 454 -7.24 -6.72 -7.64
CA ILE A 454 -6.04 -5.93 -7.31
C ILE A 454 -6.12 -5.30 -5.90
N ASP A 455 -7.31 -4.80 -5.50
CA ASP A 455 -7.44 -3.95 -4.32
C ASP A 455 -8.13 -4.65 -3.14
N THR A 456 -9.19 -5.41 -3.40
CA THR A 456 -9.99 -6.06 -2.36
C THR A 456 -9.23 -7.22 -1.73
N LYS A 457 -9.02 -7.17 -0.42
CA LYS A 457 -8.37 -8.24 0.34
C LYS A 457 -9.42 -9.17 0.95
N ARG A 458 -9.19 -10.48 0.84
CA ARG A 458 -10.05 -11.55 1.37
C ARG A 458 -9.21 -12.68 1.95
N SER A 459 -9.78 -13.44 2.89
CA SER A 459 -9.12 -14.63 3.42
C SER A 459 -8.92 -15.67 2.30
N PRO A 460 -7.68 -16.13 2.08
CA PRO A 460 -7.35 -17.12 1.05
C PRO A 460 -7.79 -18.54 1.42
N ALA A 461 -8.32 -18.75 2.60
CA ALA A 461 -8.77 -20.04 3.10
C ALA A 461 -7.70 -21.16 2.93
N SER A 462 -8.11 -22.33 2.52
CA SER A 462 -7.24 -23.51 2.36
C SER A 462 -6.20 -23.40 1.23
N THR A 463 -6.25 -22.38 0.37
CA THR A 463 -5.19 -22.14 -0.60
C THR A 463 -3.88 -21.67 0.06
N THR A 464 -3.91 -21.33 1.34
CA THR A 464 -2.73 -21.01 2.14
C THR A 464 -1.87 -22.24 2.45
N LYS A 465 -2.48 -23.43 2.55
CA LYS A 465 -1.81 -24.68 3.00
C LYS A 465 -0.53 -25.04 2.23
N PRO A 466 -0.50 -24.99 0.88
CA PRO A 466 0.69 -25.32 0.11
C PRO A 466 1.86 -24.36 0.35
N ILE A 467 1.58 -23.07 0.44
CA ILE A 467 2.62 -22.04 0.50
C ILE A 467 3.13 -21.78 1.94
N LEU A 468 2.25 -21.84 2.95
CA LEU A 468 2.60 -21.47 4.33
C LEU A 468 2.96 -22.68 5.21
N ALA A 469 2.36 -23.84 4.98
CA ALA A 469 2.59 -25.02 5.82
C ALA A 469 3.40 -26.10 5.10
N TYR A 470 2.83 -26.76 4.10
CA TYR A 470 3.43 -27.94 3.49
C TYR A 470 4.72 -27.63 2.70
N GLY A 471 4.73 -26.55 1.90
CA GLY A 471 5.92 -26.14 1.16
C GLY A 471 7.09 -25.85 2.09
N ILE A 472 6.87 -25.11 3.17
CA ILE A 472 7.92 -24.80 4.15
C ILE A 472 8.36 -26.07 4.87
N ALA A 473 7.45 -26.97 5.26
CA ALA A 473 7.79 -28.21 5.95
C ALA A 473 8.61 -29.16 5.07
N ILE A 474 8.31 -29.24 3.78
CA ILE A 474 9.12 -29.99 2.80
C ILE A 474 10.50 -29.36 2.63
N ASP A 475 10.56 -28.01 2.52
CA ASP A 475 11.82 -27.29 2.35
C ASP A 475 12.77 -27.47 3.55
N GLN A 476 12.20 -27.52 4.75
CA GLN A 476 12.91 -27.78 5.99
C GLN A 476 13.23 -29.28 6.24
N GLY A 477 12.87 -30.15 5.31
CA GLY A 477 13.09 -31.60 5.44
C GLY A 477 12.28 -32.26 6.56
N LEU A 478 11.19 -31.65 7.02
CA LEU A 478 10.31 -32.24 8.04
C LEU A 478 9.42 -33.32 7.47
N MET A 479 9.17 -33.27 6.16
CA MET A 479 8.35 -34.26 5.46
C MET A 479 8.77 -34.44 4.00
N GLY A 480 8.43 -35.56 3.43
CA GLY A 480 8.51 -35.82 1.99
C GLY A 480 7.11 -36.07 1.42
N SER A 481 7.03 -36.31 0.10
CA SER A 481 5.76 -36.44 -0.62
C SER A 481 4.83 -37.54 -0.12
N ALA A 482 5.37 -38.60 0.48
CA ALA A 482 4.61 -39.74 1.02
C ALA A 482 4.58 -39.79 2.56
N SER A 483 4.92 -38.69 3.24
CA SER A 483 4.86 -38.62 4.70
C SER A 483 3.42 -38.77 5.20
N ILE A 484 3.30 -39.34 6.38
CA ILE A 484 2.03 -39.56 7.07
C ILE A 484 1.77 -38.38 8.02
N LEU A 485 0.52 -37.96 8.11
CA LEU A 485 0.06 -36.90 8.98
C LEU A 485 -1.13 -37.39 9.81
N SER A 486 -1.23 -36.90 11.04
CA SER A 486 -2.39 -37.17 11.88
C SER A 486 -3.59 -36.35 11.40
N ASN A 487 -4.71 -37.05 11.22
CA ASN A 487 -6.02 -36.44 11.01
C ASN A 487 -7.03 -36.95 12.07
N TYR A 488 -6.56 -37.42 13.21
CA TYR A 488 -7.43 -37.75 14.35
C TYR A 488 -8.06 -36.48 14.91
N PRO A 489 -9.29 -36.58 15.44
CA PRO A 489 -9.98 -35.42 16.03
C PRO A 489 -9.08 -34.67 17.03
N THR A 490 -8.95 -33.40 16.84
CA THR A 490 -8.16 -32.51 17.72
C THR A 490 -8.75 -31.12 17.79
N ASN A 491 -8.34 -30.37 18.81
CA ASN A 491 -8.82 -29.00 19.06
C ASN A 491 -7.68 -28.00 18.94
N PHE A 492 -8.01 -26.77 18.66
CA PHE A 492 -7.16 -25.62 18.91
C PHE A 492 -6.86 -25.45 20.41
N SER A 493 -5.87 -24.65 20.75
CA SER A 493 -5.51 -24.37 22.16
C SER A 493 -6.63 -23.72 22.98
N ASN A 494 -7.58 -23.04 22.31
CA ASN A 494 -8.78 -22.46 22.93
C ASN A 494 -9.92 -23.48 23.19
N GLY A 495 -9.69 -24.76 22.88
CA GLY A 495 -10.68 -25.82 23.06
C GLY A 495 -11.65 -26.05 21.90
N ASN A 496 -11.68 -25.18 20.91
CA ASN A 496 -12.56 -25.35 19.74
C ASN A 496 -12.09 -26.50 18.85
N PRO A 497 -13.01 -27.38 18.36
CA PRO A 497 -12.62 -28.49 17.49
C PRO A 497 -12.17 -27.99 16.11
N ILE A 498 -11.16 -28.66 15.56
CA ILE A 498 -10.72 -28.44 14.19
C ILE A 498 -11.54 -29.33 13.27
N MET A 499 -12.46 -28.70 12.54
CA MET A 499 -13.40 -29.40 11.67
C MET A 499 -13.00 -29.25 10.20
N TYR A 500 -13.39 -30.24 9.39
CA TYR A 500 -13.42 -30.15 7.93
C TYR A 500 -14.84 -30.40 7.46
N VAL A 501 -15.51 -29.41 6.90
CA VAL A 501 -16.95 -29.40 6.63
C VAL A 501 -17.68 -29.81 7.92
N ASN A 502 -18.25 -30.83 8.17
CA ASN A 502 -18.83 -31.29 9.43
C ASN A 502 -18.14 -32.55 9.98
N SER A 503 -16.90 -32.83 9.53
CA SER A 503 -16.13 -34.01 9.95
C SER A 503 -15.03 -33.65 10.94
N PRO A 504 -14.92 -34.31 12.08
CA PRO A 504 -13.88 -34.10 13.08
C PRO A 504 -12.51 -34.71 12.68
N GLY A 505 -12.41 -35.33 11.51
CA GLY A 505 -11.22 -36.06 11.08
C GLY A 505 -11.24 -37.57 11.38
N THR A 506 -10.34 -38.33 10.74
CA THR A 506 -10.28 -39.79 10.84
C THR A 506 -8.86 -40.33 10.64
N GLY A 507 -8.23 -40.82 11.67
CA GLY A 507 -6.99 -41.61 11.58
C GLY A 507 -5.76 -40.89 11.00
N MET A 508 -4.81 -41.68 10.53
CA MET A 508 -3.62 -41.23 9.82
C MET A 508 -3.87 -41.20 8.30
N MET A 509 -3.24 -40.26 7.60
CA MET A 509 -3.36 -40.18 6.14
C MET A 509 -2.05 -39.70 5.51
N THR A 510 -1.88 -39.86 4.22
CA THR A 510 -0.76 -39.33 3.47
C THR A 510 -0.89 -37.83 3.23
N LEU A 511 0.24 -37.15 2.98
CA LEU A 511 0.26 -35.71 2.58
C LEU A 511 -0.57 -35.48 1.31
N GLY A 512 -0.51 -36.40 0.32
CA GLY A 512 -1.32 -36.32 -0.90
C GLY A 512 -2.81 -36.34 -0.60
N GLU A 513 -3.28 -37.24 0.24
CA GLU A 513 -4.69 -37.30 0.68
C GLU A 513 -5.08 -36.05 1.45
N ALA A 514 -4.23 -35.55 2.36
CA ALA A 514 -4.47 -34.33 3.11
C ALA A 514 -4.67 -33.11 2.21
N LEU A 515 -3.89 -33.01 1.12
CA LEU A 515 -4.02 -31.96 0.11
C LEU A 515 -5.23 -32.14 -0.80
N ASN A 516 -5.44 -33.39 -1.31
CA ASN A 516 -6.54 -33.70 -2.25
C ASN A 516 -7.91 -33.44 -1.64
N TYR A 517 -8.09 -33.80 -0.37
CA TYR A 517 -9.32 -33.55 0.40
C TYR A 517 -9.31 -32.19 1.10
N SER A 518 -8.15 -31.51 1.13
CA SER A 518 -8.00 -30.23 1.83
C SER A 518 -8.26 -30.28 3.35
N TRP A 519 -7.91 -31.39 4.03
CA TRP A 519 -8.11 -31.55 5.47
C TRP A 519 -7.43 -30.44 6.29
N ASN A 520 -8.08 -30.01 7.40
CA ASN A 520 -7.60 -28.93 8.25
C ASN A 520 -6.61 -29.40 9.34
N ILE A 521 -6.88 -30.54 9.96
CA ILE A 521 -6.06 -31.09 11.05
C ILE A 521 -4.60 -31.36 10.62
N PRO A 522 -4.35 -32.00 9.45
CA PRO A 522 -2.97 -32.17 8.97
C PRO A 522 -2.21 -30.84 8.75
N ALA A 523 -2.89 -29.81 8.24
CA ALA A 523 -2.29 -28.49 8.05
C ALA A 523 -1.98 -27.79 9.39
N TYR A 524 -2.88 -27.90 10.37
CA TYR A 524 -2.67 -27.43 11.73
C TYR A 524 -1.43 -28.07 12.38
N TRP A 525 -1.34 -29.42 12.34
CA TRP A 525 -0.18 -30.13 12.91
C TRP A 525 1.12 -29.78 12.21
N THR A 526 1.10 -29.63 10.89
CA THR A 526 2.26 -29.21 10.13
C THR A 526 2.73 -27.82 10.56
N TYR A 527 1.83 -26.87 10.63
CA TYR A 527 2.15 -25.49 11.05
C TYR A 527 2.61 -25.42 12.50
N ARG A 528 1.96 -26.16 13.39
CA ARG A 528 2.39 -26.29 14.79
C ARG A 528 3.81 -26.86 14.89
N SER A 529 4.12 -27.90 14.11
CA SER A 529 5.48 -28.50 14.08
C SER A 529 6.53 -27.50 13.59
N LEU A 530 6.23 -26.67 12.59
CA LEU A 530 7.12 -25.59 12.14
C LEU A 530 7.41 -24.59 13.26
N ARG A 531 6.39 -24.16 13.98
CA ARG A 531 6.52 -23.22 15.11
C ARG A 531 7.29 -23.82 16.27
N GLU A 532 7.00 -25.06 16.67
CA GLU A 532 7.70 -25.76 17.76
C GLU A 532 9.18 -25.97 17.45
N LYS A 533 9.54 -26.10 16.17
CA LYS A 533 10.95 -26.20 15.70
C LYS A 533 11.62 -24.84 15.45
N GLY A 534 10.92 -23.74 15.69
CA GLY A 534 11.46 -22.38 15.52
C GLY A 534 11.76 -22.02 14.05
N VAL A 535 11.06 -22.62 13.09
CA VAL A 535 11.22 -22.31 11.66
C VAL A 535 10.75 -20.88 11.37
N ASP A 536 11.54 -20.12 10.63
CA ASP A 536 11.21 -18.75 10.22
C ASP A 536 10.16 -18.72 9.11
N VAL A 537 8.93 -19.09 9.47
CA VAL A 537 7.78 -19.01 8.55
C VAL A 537 7.55 -17.58 8.06
N LYS A 538 7.80 -16.59 8.93
CA LYS A 538 7.67 -15.17 8.60
C LYS A 538 8.57 -14.79 7.43
N GLY A 539 9.85 -15.14 7.48
CA GLY A 539 10.80 -14.85 6.41
C GLY A 539 10.41 -15.47 5.07
N TYR A 540 9.80 -16.67 5.05
CA TYR A 540 9.26 -17.27 3.82
C TYR A 540 8.13 -16.42 3.23
N MET A 541 7.18 -16.00 4.06
CA MET A 541 6.00 -15.26 3.61
C MET A 541 6.34 -13.82 3.18
N GLU A 542 7.21 -13.14 3.92
CA GLU A 542 7.68 -11.79 3.58
C GLU A 542 8.46 -11.74 2.26
N LYS A 543 9.25 -12.78 1.94
CA LYS A 543 9.94 -12.90 0.63
C LYS A 543 8.95 -12.93 -0.54
N MET A 544 7.72 -13.40 -0.32
CA MET A 544 6.63 -13.41 -1.30
C MET A 544 5.70 -12.19 -1.17
N GLY A 545 6.07 -11.19 -0.36
CA GLY A 545 5.31 -9.95 -0.17
C GLY A 545 4.02 -10.10 0.65
N TYR A 546 3.87 -11.18 1.45
CA TYR A 546 2.75 -11.31 2.37
C TYR A 546 2.98 -10.49 3.64
N GLU A 547 2.00 -9.69 4.00
CA GLU A 547 1.96 -8.91 5.24
C GLU A 547 1.02 -9.60 6.23
N ILE A 548 1.56 -10.49 7.08
CA ILE A 548 0.78 -11.23 8.07
C ILE A 548 1.03 -10.60 9.44
N PRO A 549 -0.01 -10.05 10.09
CA PRO A 549 0.16 -9.32 11.34
C PRO A 549 0.66 -10.20 12.49
N GLU A 550 0.17 -11.46 12.57
CA GLU A 550 0.46 -12.35 13.68
C GLU A 550 0.63 -13.81 13.24
N TYR A 551 1.84 -14.33 13.44
CA TYR A 551 2.20 -15.72 13.17
C TYR A 551 1.87 -16.69 14.34
N GLY A 552 1.31 -16.16 15.45
CA GLY A 552 0.82 -16.93 16.59
C GLY A 552 -0.50 -17.68 16.34
N ILE A 553 -1.27 -17.24 15.34
CA ILE A 553 -2.61 -17.74 15.04
C ILE A 553 -2.55 -19.19 14.53
N GLU A 554 -3.17 -20.13 15.25
CA GLU A 554 -3.14 -21.56 14.94
C GLU A 554 -3.89 -21.92 13.65
N SER A 555 -4.90 -21.13 13.28
CA SER A 555 -5.67 -21.30 12.04
C SER A 555 -5.04 -20.64 10.80
N LEU A 556 -3.86 -20.03 10.93
CA LEU A 556 -3.15 -19.36 9.83
C LEU A 556 -3.02 -20.22 8.56
N PRO A 557 -2.65 -21.53 8.62
CA PRO A 557 -2.55 -22.36 7.43
C PRO A 557 -3.90 -22.64 6.74
N MET A 558 -5.01 -22.28 7.38
CA MET A 558 -6.36 -22.40 6.84
C MET A 558 -6.93 -21.02 6.42
N GLY A 559 -6.08 -19.98 6.41
CA GLY A 559 -6.46 -18.62 6.03
C GLY A 559 -6.95 -17.73 7.18
N GLY A 560 -6.94 -18.21 8.43
CA GLY A 560 -7.33 -17.40 9.57
C GLY A 560 -6.28 -16.34 9.92
N GLY A 561 -6.68 -15.07 9.99
CA GLY A 561 -5.77 -13.96 10.31
C GLY A 561 -4.87 -13.50 9.16
N ILE A 562 -5.21 -13.87 7.92
CA ILE A 562 -4.54 -13.42 6.71
C ILE A 562 -5.58 -13.01 5.67
N ASP A 563 -5.44 -11.81 5.13
CA ASP A 563 -6.23 -11.31 4.01
C ASP A 563 -5.31 -10.88 2.87
N VAL A 564 -5.66 -11.29 1.65
CA VAL A 564 -4.84 -11.08 0.45
C VAL A 564 -5.69 -10.62 -0.72
N THR A 565 -5.09 -9.88 -1.66
CA THR A 565 -5.70 -9.67 -2.98
C THR A 565 -5.48 -10.90 -3.86
N VAL A 566 -6.32 -11.06 -4.90
CA VAL A 566 -6.12 -12.14 -5.87
C VAL A 566 -4.75 -12.05 -6.52
N ALA A 567 -4.32 -10.84 -6.88
CA ALA A 567 -2.99 -10.60 -7.47
C ALA A 567 -1.84 -11.03 -6.54
N GLN A 568 -1.92 -10.70 -5.25
CA GLN A 568 -0.91 -11.11 -4.28
C GLN A 568 -0.84 -12.62 -4.12
N HIS A 569 -2.02 -13.27 -4.02
CA HIS A 569 -2.09 -14.71 -3.81
C HIS A 569 -1.68 -15.49 -5.06
N THR A 570 -2.03 -14.99 -6.26
CA THR A 570 -1.55 -15.52 -7.55
C THR A 570 -0.03 -15.48 -7.61
N ASN A 571 0.59 -14.41 -7.11
CA ASN A 571 2.05 -14.26 -7.07
C ASN A 571 2.72 -15.25 -6.10
N GLY A 572 2.06 -15.63 -5.00
CA GLY A 572 2.52 -16.72 -4.13
C GLY A 572 2.52 -18.08 -4.84
N TYR A 573 1.50 -18.38 -5.63
CA TYR A 573 1.43 -19.61 -6.44
C TYR A 573 2.38 -19.60 -7.64
N GLN A 574 2.59 -18.43 -8.27
CA GLN A 574 3.64 -18.23 -9.27
C GLN A 574 5.00 -18.71 -8.75
N THR A 575 5.31 -18.43 -7.47
CA THR A 575 6.58 -18.88 -6.85
C THR A 575 6.73 -20.40 -6.87
N LEU A 576 5.67 -21.15 -6.52
CA LEU A 576 5.68 -22.62 -6.61
C LEU A 576 5.78 -23.10 -8.06
N ALA A 577 5.04 -22.49 -8.98
CA ALA A 577 5.07 -22.85 -10.40
C ALA A 577 6.42 -22.53 -11.05
N ASN A 578 7.14 -21.54 -10.57
CA ASN A 578 8.46 -21.11 -11.05
C ASN A 578 9.63 -21.69 -10.24
N ASN A 579 9.58 -22.95 -9.87
CA ASN A 579 10.67 -23.66 -9.19
C ASN A 579 11.15 -22.97 -7.89
N GLY A 580 10.24 -22.35 -7.17
CA GLY A 580 10.49 -21.68 -5.90
C GLY A 580 11.04 -20.26 -6.01
N VAL A 581 11.11 -19.71 -7.20
CA VAL A 581 11.58 -18.33 -7.45
C VAL A 581 10.39 -17.36 -7.53
N TYR A 582 10.37 -16.43 -6.62
CA TYR A 582 9.42 -15.32 -6.61
C TYR A 582 9.90 -14.17 -7.50
N HIS A 583 9.02 -13.66 -8.33
CA HIS A 583 9.16 -12.40 -9.05
C HIS A 583 8.03 -11.46 -8.61
N LYS A 584 8.39 -10.27 -8.13
CA LYS A 584 7.38 -9.30 -7.68
C LYS A 584 6.39 -8.98 -8.80
N LYS A 585 5.10 -9.14 -8.51
CA LYS A 585 4.02 -8.78 -9.44
C LYS A 585 4.13 -7.33 -9.92
N HIS A 586 3.79 -7.08 -11.18
CA HIS A 586 3.74 -5.75 -11.77
C HIS A 586 2.82 -5.71 -12.99
N MET A 587 2.20 -4.56 -13.23
CA MET A 587 1.43 -4.28 -14.44
C MET A 587 2.12 -3.28 -15.36
N ILE A 588 3.10 -2.51 -14.87
CA ILE A 588 3.81 -1.52 -15.65
C ILE A 588 5.21 -2.04 -15.98
N SER A 589 5.54 -2.09 -17.25
CA SER A 589 6.87 -2.42 -17.74
C SER A 589 7.76 -1.18 -17.84
N LYS A 590 7.21 -0.03 -18.27
CA LYS A 590 7.97 1.20 -18.51
C LYS A 590 7.10 2.45 -18.39
N ILE A 591 7.68 3.53 -17.85
CA ILE A 591 7.14 4.89 -17.93
C ILE A 591 8.23 5.77 -18.54
N GLU A 592 7.93 6.44 -19.65
CA GLU A 592 8.85 7.34 -20.32
C GLU A 592 8.17 8.67 -20.69
N SER A 593 8.93 9.76 -20.63
CA SER A 593 8.44 11.08 -21.06
C SER A 593 8.38 11.17 -22.59
N THR A 594 7.68 12.18 -23.11
CA THR A 594 7.67 12.51 -24.55
C THR A 594 9.04 12.83 -25.11
N THR A 595 10.01 13.20 -24.26
CA THR A 595 11.39 13.45 -24.67
C THR A 595 12.27 12.20 -24.66
N GLY A 596 11.70 11.02 -24.29
CA GLY A 596 12.41 9.75 -24.19
C GLY A 596 13.17 9.54 -22.87
N GLN A 597 12.96 10.41 -21.86
CA GLN A 597 13.51 10.17 -20.53
C GLN A 597 12.74 9.01 -19.86
N VAL A 598 13.48 8.00 -19.43
CA VAL A 598 12.92 6.88 -18.66
C VAL A 598 12.73 7.30 -17.22
N ILE A 599 11.47 7.29 -16.76
CA ILE A 599 11.07 7.54 -15.37
C ILE A 599 11.10 6.25 -14.56
N TYR A 600 10.57 5.18 -15.17
CA TYR A 600 10.53 3.85 -14.58
C TYR A 600 10.73 2.80 -15.66
N GLU A 601 11.50 1.78 -15.37
CA GLU A 601 11.61 0.54 -16.14
C GLU A 601 11.67 -0.63 -15.17
N HIS A 602 10.78 -1.59 -15.36
CA HIS A 602 10.76 -2.76 -14.49
C HIS A 602 12.06 -3.56 -14.61
N LYS A 603 12.73 -3.76 -13.47
CA LYS A 603 13.92 -4.63 -13.38
C LYS A 603 13.58 -5.80 -12.49
N SER A 604 13.56 -6.99 -13.07
CA SER A 604 13.30 -8.21 -12.30
C SER A 604 14.37 -8.40 -11.21
N GLN A 605 13.90 -8.64 -9.99
CA GLN A 605 14.73 -9.01 -8.84
C GLN A 605 14.24 -10.34 -8.29
N PRO A 606 14.68 -11.47 -8.87
CA PRO A 606 14.22 -12.79 -8.47
C PRO A 606 14.67 -13.14 -7.05
N VAL A 607 13.76 -13.68 -6.24
CA VAL A 607 14.03 -14.12 -4.87
C VAL A 607 13.75 -15.60 -4.76
N GLN A 608 14.76 -16.41 -4.40
CA GLN A 608 14.56 -17.82 -4.08
C GLN A 608 13.85 -17.93 -2.73
N VAL A 609 12.63 -18.43 -2.72
CA VAL A 609 11.81 -18.62 -1.52
C VAL A 609 11.91 -20.07 -1.05
N TYR A 610 11.63 -21.03 -1.94
CA TYR A 610 11.76 -22.45 -1.70
C TYR A 610 12.89 -23.02 -2.55
N SER A 611 13.53 -24.10 -2.10
CA SER A 611 14.43 -24.85 -2.96
C SER A 611 13.69 -25.37 -4.21
N LYS A 612 14.42 -25.56 -5.31
CA LYS A 612 13.85 -26.16 -6.53
C LYS A 612 13.27 -27.55 -6.24
N ALA A 613 13.94 -28.33 -5.40
CA ALA A 613 13.46 -29.63 -4.95
C ALA A 613 12.07 -29.51 -4.30
N THR A 614 11.91 -28.60 -3.36
CA THR A 614 10.64 -28.35 -2.68
C THR A 614 9.53 -27.94 -3.65
N ALA A 615 9.82 -26.96 -4.51
CA ALA A 615 8.83 -26.48 -5.46
C ALA A 615 8.34 -27.59 -6.38
N THR A 616 9.27 -28.40 -6.94
CA THR A 616 8.89 -29.50 -7.84
C THR A 616 8.19 -30.67 -7.16
N ILE A 617 8.48 -30.93 -5.88
CA ILE A 617 7.69 -31.87 -5.05
C ILE A 617 6.28 -31.32 -4.86
N MET A 618 6.12 -30.04 -4.51
CA MET A 618 4.81 -29.42 -4.35
C MET A 618 4.02 -29.38 -5.66
N GLN A 619 4.67 -29.10 -6.81
CA GLN A 619 4.04 -29.19 -8.14
C GLN A 619 3.46 -30.58 -8.39
N SER A 620 4.19 -31.63 -8.04
CA SER A 620 3.73 -33.03 -8.18
C SER A 620 2.50 -33.31 -7.31
N LEU A 621 2.47 -32.84 -6.06
CA LEU A 621 1.35 -32.97 -5.14
C LEU A 621 0.13 -32.15 -5.60
N LEU A 622 0.33 -30.90 -6.05
CA LEU A 622 -0.75 -30.04 -6.53
C LEU A 622 -1.35 -30.49 -7.86
N ARG A 623 -0.59 -31.24 -8.69
CA ARG A 623 -1.12 -31.93 -9.87
C ARG A 623 -2.18 -32.96 -9.47
N GLU A 624 -1.93 -33.70 -8.40
CA GLU A 624 -2.87 -34.70 -7.89
C GLU A 624 -4.17 -34.04 -7.40
N VAL A 625 -4.10 -32.86 -6.76
CA VAL A 625 -5.30 -32.11 -6.33
C VAL A 625 -6.24 -31.86 -7.51
N ILE A 626 -5.71 -31.42 -8.64
CA ILE A 626 -6.53 -31.15 -9.83
C ILE A 626 -6.98 -32.45 -10.52
N SER A 627 -6.09 -33.42 -10.68
CA SER A 627 -6.40 -34.66 -11.38
C SER A 627 -7.30 -35.61 -10.57
N SER A 628 -7.28 -35.52 -9.22
CA SER A 628 -8.15 -36.34 -8.35
C SER A 628 -9.64 -36.00 -8.47
N ARG A 629 -9.97 -34.79 -8.88
CA ARG A 629 -11.33 -34.26 -8.99
C ARG A 629 -12.14 -34.27 -7.68
N ILE A 630 -11.45 -34.35 -6.55
CA ILE A 630 -12.10 -34.45 -5.24
C ILE A 630 -12.65 -33.09 -4.79
N THR A 631 -11.82 -32.03 -4.87
CA THR A 631 -12.17 -30.69 -4.43
C THR A 631 -12.40 -29.71 -5.57
N SER A 632 -12.19 -30.12 -6.84
CA SER A 632 -12.39 -29.26 -8.01
C SER A 632 -12.88 -30.07 -9.21
N SER A 633 -13.91 -29.58 -9.90
CA SER A 633 -14.37 -30.12 -11.18
C SER A 633 -13.64 -29.55 -12.39
N PHE A 634 -12.73 -28.58 -12.19
CA PHE A 634 -12.07 -27.80 -13.25
C PHE A 634 -11.59 -28.63 -14.44
N GLN A 635 -10.85 -29.73 -14.18
CA GLN A 635 -10.32 -30.56 -15.29
C GLN A 635 -11.44 -31.27 -16.07
N THR A 636 -12.54 -31.65 -15.40
CA THR A 636 -13.71 -32.27 -16.04
C THR A 636 -14.46 -31.23 -16.86
N ASP A 637 -14.68 -30.06 -16.30
CA ASP A 637 -15.37 -28.95 -16.96
C ASP A 637 -14.58 -28.48 -18.17
N LEU A 638 -13.26 -28.28 -18.01
CA LEU A 638 -12.39 -27.92 -19.13
C LEU A 638 -12.36 -29.01 -20.21
N ALA A 639 -12.39 -30.30 -19.85
CA ALA A 639 -12.42 -31.41 -20.79
C ALA A 639 -13.72 -31.46 -21.62
N SER A 640 -14.84 -30.99 -21.08
CA SER A 640 -16.11 -30.88 -21.81
C SER A 640 -16.10 -29.74 -22.84
N ILE A 641 -15.31 -28.70 -22.60
CA ILE A 641 -15.19 -27.51 -23.44
C ILE A 641 -14.05 -27.66 -24.43
N ASN A 642 -12.87 -28.07 -23.95
CA ASN A 642 -11.63 -28.16 -24.73
C ASN A 642 -10.79 -29.36 -24.25
N PRO A 643 -11.03 -30.58 -24.79
CA PRO A 643 -10.32 -31.79 -24.36
C PRO A 643 -8.81 -31.74 -24.55
N SER A 644 -8.32 -30.97 -25.51
CA SER A 644 -6.87 -30.84 -25.73
C SER A 644 -6.21 -29.99 -24.65
N LEU A 645 -6.84 -28.90 -24.26
CA LEU A 645 -6.36 -27.99 -23.24
C LEU A 645 -6.44 -28.61 -21.84
N ALA A 646 -7.46 -29.44 -21.58
CA ALA A 646 -7.59 -30.20 -20.34
C ALA A 646 -6.44 -31.19 -20.11
N ARG A 647 -5.69 -31.61 -21.14
CA ARG A 647 -4.49 -32.46 -21.04
C ARG A 647 -3.19 -31.70 -20.77
N ALA A 648 -3.22 -30.37 -20.74
CA ALA A 648 -2.08 -29.57 -20.27
C ALA A 648 -1.75 -29.95 -18.83
N ASP A 649 -0.55 -29.63 -18.39
CA ASP A 649 -0.07 -30.03 -17.06
C ASP A 649 -0.53 -29.03 -15.98
N TRP A 650 -1.77 -29.20 -15.55
CA TRP A 650 -2.40 -28.36 -14.56
C TRP A 650 -2.04 -28.76 -13.13
N ILE A 651 -1.64 -27.81 -12.34
CA ILE A 651 -1.52 -27.89 -10.87
C ILE A 651 -2.42 -26.85 -10.24
N GLY A 652 -2.87 -27.08 -9.02
CA GLY A 652 -3.71 -26.08 -8.36
C GLY A 652 -4.22 -26.49 -6.98
N LYS A 653 -4.96 -25.57 -6.38
CA LYS A 653 -5.59 -25.75 -5.06
C LYS A 653 -6.86 -24.92 -4.94
N THR A 654 -7.88 -25.52 -4.31
CA THR A 654 -9.12 -24.86 -3.92
C THR A 654 -9.02 -24.28 -2.51
N GLY A 655 -9.78 -23.22 -2.25
CA GLY A 655 -9.99 -22.65 -0.93
C GLY A 655 -11.47 -22.33 -0.70
N THR A 656 -11.94 -22.54 0.51
CA THR A 656 -13.30 -22.21 0.94
C THR A 656 -13.24 -21.81 2.40
N THR A 657 -13.81 -20.65 2.76
CA THR A 657 -13.98 -20.24 4.15
C THR A 657 -15.08 -21.06 4.82
N ASN A 658 -15.07 -21.15 6.15
CA ASN A 658 -15.98 -22.00 6.91
C ASN A 658 -17.46 -21.69 6.68
N GLU A 659 -17.79 -20.43 6.45
CA GLU A 659 -19.17 -19.95 6.22
C GLU A 659 -19.51 -19.84 4.73
N ASP A 660 -18.69 -20.43 3.84
CA ASP A 660 -18.86 -20.33 2.37
C ASP A 660 -18.88 -18.88 1.81
N GLU A 661 -18.23 -17.93 2.49
CA GLU A 661 -18.17 -16.52 2.08
C GLU A 661 -17.21 -16.29 0.93
N ASN A 662 -16.10 -17.03 0.91
CA ASN A 662 -15.01 -16.86 -0.05
C ASN A 662 -14.65 -18.22 -0.67
N MET A 663 -14.69 -18.29 -2.01
CA MET A 663 -14.28 -19.43 -2.79
C MET A 663 -13.06 -19.08 -3.65
N TRP A 664 -12.01 -19.88 -3.55
CA TRP A 664 -10.78 -19.68 -4.29
C TRP A 664 -10.46 -20.90 -5.17
N LEU A 665 -9.89 -20.62 -6.33
CA LEU A 665 -9.22 -21.62 -7.16
C LEU A 665 -7.94 -21.03 -7.74
N MET A 666 -6.82 -21.65 -7.39
CA MET A 666 -5.50 -21.31 -7.93
C MET A 666 -5.11 -22.38 -8.93
N LEU A 667 -4.76 -21.98 -10.14
CA LEU A 667 -4.37 -22.86 -11.23
C LEU A 667 -3.04 -22.41 -11.82
N SER A 668 -2.15 -23.37 -12.12
CA SER A 668 -0.92 -23.05 -12.81
C SER A 668 -0.58 -24.11 -13.86
N THR A 669 0.06 -23.68 -14.95
CA THR A 669 0.87 -24.47 -15.86
C THR A 669 2.35 -24.07 -15.65
N PRO A 670 3.33 -24.71 -16.32
CA PRO A 670 4.72 -24.24 -16.22
C PRO A 670 4.94 -22.77 -16.66
N ARG A 671 4.05 -22.23 -17.50
CA ARG A 671 4.18 -20.86 -18.00
C ARG A 671 3.42 -19.82 -17.19
N LEU A 672 2.19 -20.13 -16.82
CA LEU A 672 1.25 -19.15 -16.29
C LEU A 672 0.59 -19.64 -14.99
N THR A 673 0.24 -18.68 -14.16
CA THR A 673 -0.62 -18.88 -12.99
C THR A 673 -1.87 -18.02 -13.10
N LEU A 674 -3.04 -18.65 -12.91
CA LEU A 674 -4.35 -17.99 -12.87
C LEU A 674 -4.94 -18.14 -11.47
N GLY A 675 -5.12 -17.03 -10.77
CA GLY A 675 -5.87 -16.96 -9.52
C GLY A 675 -7.32 -16.58 -9.76
N GLY A 676 -8.22 -17.19 -9.00
CA GLY A 676 -9.64 -16.84 -9.03
C GLY A 676 -10.26 -16.82 -7.64
N TRP A 677 -11.03 -15.78 -7.37
CA TRP A 677 -11.84 -15.59 -6.17
C TRP A 677 -13.30 -15.34 -6.57
N LEU A 678 -14.22 -15.83 -5.74
CA LEU A 678 -15.67 -15.68 -5.83
C LEU A 678 -16.23 -15.39 -4.45
N GLY A 679 -17.13 -14.42 -4.32
CA GLY A 679 -17.80 -14.08 -3.06
C GLY A 679 -18.67 -12.83 -3.17
N HIS A 680 -19.27 -12.42 -2.05
CA HIS A 680 -20.05 -11.19 -1.96
C HIS A 680 -19.25 -10.07 -1.25
N ASP A 681 -19.51 -8.82 -1.61
CA ASP A 681 -18.84 -7.67 -0.98
C ASP A 681 -19.17 -7.50 0.50
N ASP A 682 -20.36 -7.83 0.89
CA ASP A 682 -20.85 -7.80 2.27
C ASP A 682 -20.49 -9.05 3.10
N ASN A 683 -19.67 -9.95 2.55
CA ASN A 683 -19.26 -11.22 3.16
C ASN A 683 -20.42 -12.17 3.52
N ARG A 684 -21.61 -11.98 2.91
CA ARG A 684 -22.67 -12.98 3.10
C ARG A 684 -22.29 -14.33 2.44
N PRO A 685 -22.69 -15.44 3.03
CA PRO A 685 -22.39 -16.75 2.48
C PRO A 685 -22.95 -16.96 1.06
N LEU A 686 -22.18 -17.66 0.23
CA LEU A 686 -22.66 -18.27 -1.02
C LEU A 686 -23.57 -19.45 -0.71
N ALA A 687 -24.38 -19.86 -1.68
CA ALA A 687 -25.23 -21.04 -1.51
C ALA A 687 -24.37 -22.28 -1.21
N LYS A 688 -24.73 -22.99 -0.11
CA LYS A 688 -23.97 -24.11 0.42
C LYS A 688 -23.65 -25.20 -0.62
N GLY A 689 -22.41 -25.66 -0.60
CA GLY A 689 -21.92 -26.88 -1.24
C GLY A 689 -21.75 -26.85 -2.74
N ALA A 690 -22.00 -25.74 -3.43
CA ALA A 690 -21.84 -25.63 -4.88
C ALA A 690 -20.93 -24.52 -5.37
N GLY A 691 -20.51 -23.58 -4.51
CA GLY A 691 -19.70 -22.42 -4.91
C GLY A 691 -18.37 -22.79 -5.55
N HIS A 692 -17.68 -23.79 -5.02
CA HIS A 692 -16.39 -24.24 -5.58
C HIS A 692 -16.54 -24.92 -6.95
N TYR A 693 -17.62 -25.62 -7.23
CA TYR A 693 -17.90 -26.18 -8.57
C TYR A 693 -18.26 -25.08 -9.57
N ARG A 694 -19.09 -24.08 -9.16
CA ARG A 694 -19.39 -22.93 -10.02
C ARG A 694 -18.15 -22.15 -10.38
N ASN A 695 -17.28 -21.85 -9.40
CA ASN A 695 -16.01 -21.18 -9.65
C ASN A 695 -15.10 -22.00 -10.58
N ALA A 696 -15.04 -23.34 -10.38
CA ALA A 696 -14.25 -24.23 -11.25
C ALA A 696 -14.77 -24.25 -12.68
N ASN A 697 -16.08 -24.31 -12.88
CA ASN A 697 -16.72 -24.29 -14.19
C ASN A 697 -16.50 -22.95 -14.92
N TYR A 698 -16.73 -21.82 -14.22
CA TYR A 698 -16.45 -20.50 -14.77
C TYR A 698 -14.96 -20.36 -15.17
N MET A 699 -14.05 -20.78 -14.29
CA MET A 699 -12.61 -20.71 -14.59
C MET A 699 -12.20 -21.62 -15.76
N ALA A 700 -12.90 -22.72 -16.01
CA ALA A 700 -12.68 -23.54 -17.20
C ALA A 700 -13.09 -22.81 -18.50
N HIS A 701 -14.20 -22.07 -18.48
CA HIS A 701 -14.61 -21.20 -19.57
C HIS A 701 -13.60 -20.07 -19.77
N LEU A 702 -13.17 -19.40 -18.70
CA LEU A 702 -12.18 -18.33 -18.74
C LEU A 702 -10.83 -18.79 -19.33
N VAL A 703 -10.33 -19.96 -18.88
CA VAL A 703 -9.11 -20.58 -19.41
C VAL A 703 -9.23 -20.89 -20.91
N ASN A 704 -10.39 -21.39 -21.34
CA ASN A 704 -10.64 -21.65 -22.76
C ASN A 704 -10.75 -20.36 -23.59
N ALA A 705 -11.41 -19.31 -23.08
CA ALA A 705 -11.49 -18.00 -23.75
C ALA A 705 -10.10 -17.39 -23.95
N ILE A 706 -9.23 -17.45 -22.95
CA ILE A 706 -7.83 -17.01 -23.02
C ILE A 706 -7.07 -17.81 -24.10
N GLN A 707 -7.23 -19.15 -24.13
CA GLN A 707 -6.61 -20.03 -25.14
C GLN A 707 -7.07 -19.72 -26.56
N GLN A 708 -8.35 -19.36 -26.75
CA GLN A 708 -8.89 -18.99 -28.04
C GLN A 708 -8.34 -17.66 -28.54
N ALA A 709 -8.18 -16.69 -27.62
CA ALA A 709 -7.64 -15.36 -27.93
C ALA A 709 -6.13 -15.38 -28.18
N GLU A 710 -5.40 -16.24 -27.49
CA GLU A 710 -3.93 -16.37 -27.59
C GLU A 710 -3.55 -17.86 -27.66
N PRO A 711 -3.62 -18.49 -28.83
CA PRO A 711 -3.36 -19.91 -28.99
C PRO A 711 -1.97 -20.34 -28.52
N GLY A 712 -1.92 -21.35 -27.63
CA GLY A 712 -0.66 -21.88 -27.07
C GLY A 712 -0.10 -21.10 -25.88
N ILE A 713 -0.80 -20.12 -25.37
CA ILE A 713 -0.36 -19.31 -24.23
C ILE A 713 -0.06 -20.18 -22.97
N TRP A 714 -0.85 -21.21 -22.73
CA TRP A 714 -0.68 -22.12 -21.60
C TRP A 714 0.53 -23.05 -21.71
N GLY A 715 1.17 -23.12 -22.90
CA GLY A 715 2.31 -23.99 -23.17
C GLY A 715 1.96 -25.46 -23.29
N ASN A 716 2.97 -26.25 -23.68
CA ASN A 716 2.92 -27.72 -23.75
C ASN A 716 3.95 -28.36 -22.82
N GLU A 717 4.69 -27.56 -22.07
CA GLU A 717 5.70 -27.99 -21.14
C GLU A 717 5.03 -28.74 -19.96
N ARG A 718 5.82 -29.61 -19.30
CA ARG A 718 5.38 -30.32 -18.10
C ARG A 718 6.27 -30.00 -16.94
N PHE A 719 5.67 -29.91 -15.76
CA PHE A 719 6.43 -29.88 -14.52
C PHE A 719 7.18 -31.20 -14.32
N SER A 720 8.42 -31.12 -13.95
CA SER A 720 9.28 -32.30 -13.69
C SER A 720 10.04 -32.11 -12.39
N LEU A 721 10.30 -33.21 -11.71
CA LEU A 721 11.11 -33.20 -10.50
C LEU A 721 12.53 -32.70 -10.79
N ASP A 722 13.00 -31.78 -9.96
CA ASP A 722 14.38 -31.30 -10.03
C ASP A 722 15.38 -32.45 -9.72
N PRO A 723 16.52 -32.53 -10.39
CA PRO A 723 17.54 -33.54 -10.12
C PRO A 723 18.05 -33.59 -8.67
N SER A 724 17.94 -32.50 -7.90
CA SER A 724 18.31 -32.42 -6.49
C SER A 724 17.33 -33.12 -5.55
N VAL A 725 16.17 -33.57 -6.04
CA VAL A 725 15.18 -34.31 -5.23
C VAL A 725 15.73 -35.68 -4.85
N THR A 726 15.78 -35.95 -3.55
CA THR A 726 16.14 -37.24 -3.02
C THR A 726 14.95 -38.20 -3.03
N LYS A 727 15.15 -39.41 -3.62
CA LYS A 727 14.14 -40.46 -3.67
C LYS A 727 14.38 -41.45 -2.53
N SER A 728 13.40 -41.72 -1.70
CA SER A 728 13.45 -42.73 -0.64
C SER A 728 12.35 -43.76 -0.81
N GLN A 729 12.67 -45.06 -0.64
CA GLN A 729 11.65 -46.11 -0.52
C GLN A 729 11.16 -46.13 0.91
N VAL A 730 9.88 -45.82 1.10
CA VAL A 730 9.24 -45.72 2.42
C VAL A 730 8.06 -46.69 2.52
N LEU A 731 7.73 -47.12 3.73
CA LEU A 731 6.56 -47.96 3.99
C LEU A 731 5.29 -47.11 3.71
N LYS A 732 4.33 -47.69 3.03
CA LYS A 732 3.04 -47.02 2.82
C LYS A 732 2.31 -46.72 4.13
N SER A 733 2.54 -47.55 5.17
CA SER A 733 1.90 -47.41 6.47
C SER A 733 2.43 -46.29 7.34
N THR A 734 3.74 -45.98 7.24
CA THR A 734 4.42 -44.99 8.11
C THR A 734 4.99 -43.80 7.38
N GLY A 735 5.14 -43.86 6.04
CA GLY A 735 5.79 -42.82 5.26
C GLY A 735 7.31 -42.72 5.51
N GLU A 736 7.90 -43.64 6.23
CA GLU A 736 9.31 -43.71 6.63
C GLU A 736 9.97 -45.02 6.14
N LYS A 737 11.30 -45.09 6.16
CA LYS A 737 12.04 -46.34 5.77
C LYS A 737 11.72 -47.48 6.72
N PRO A 738 11.71 -48.77 6.25
CA PRO A 738 11.60 -49.91 7.14
C PRO A 738 12.58 -49.88 8.29
N GLY A 739 12.19 -50.31 9.48
CA GLY A 739 13.03 -50.26 10.67
C GLY A 739 12.45 -51.00 11.87
N LYS A 740 13.08 -50.83 13.03
CA LYS A 740 12.63 -51.39 14.30
C LYS A 740 12.13 -50.30 15.21
N VAL A 741 11.00 -50.55 15.86
CA VAL A 741 10.33 -49.63 16.76
C VAL A 741 9.99 -50.30 18.07
N THR A 742 10.19 -49.61 19.17
CA THR A 742 9.73 -50.08 20.50
C THR A 742 8.31 -49.64 20.75
N ILE A 743 7.38 -50.61 20.88
CA ILE A 743 5.97 -50.40 21.18
C ILE A 743 5.63 -51.16 22.45
N ASN A 744 5.11 -50.47 23.47
CA ASN A 744 4.80 -51.06 24.79
C ASN A 744 5.99 -51.87 25.37
N GLY A 745 7.23 -51.34 25.25
CA GLY A 745 8.42 -51.95 25.76
C GLY A 745 8.96 -53.17 24.95
N LYS A 746 8.35 -53.52 23.82
CA LYS A 746 8.76 -54.61 22.94
C LYS A 746 9.25 -54.06 21.60
N GLU A 747 10.43 -54.53 21.16
CA GLU A 747 10.97 -54.23 19.83
C GLU A 747 10.17 -54.95 18.75
N VAL A 748 9.70 -54.25 17.74
CA VAL A 748 8.95 -54.78 16.59
C VAL A 748 9.65 -54.34 15.31
N THR A 749 9.92 -55.27 14.40
CA THR A 749 10.36 -54.98 13.05
C THR A 749 9.19 -54.57 12.20
N VAL A 750 9.22 -53.36 11.67
CA VAL A 750 8.16 -52.80 10.82
C VAL A 750 8.59 -52.96 9.36
N SER A 751 7.79 -53.73 8.62
CA SER A 751 7.96 -54.01 7.19
C SER A 751 6.62 -54.00 6.48
N GLY A 752 6.62 -53.96 5.16
CA GLY A 752 5.40 -53.90 4.36
C GLY A 752 5.60 -53.38 2.96
N SER A 753 4.53 -53.10 2.24
CA SER A 753 4.59 -52.49 0.91
C SER A 753 5.18 -51.09 0.98
N THR A 754 6.04 -50.81 0.00
CA THR A 754 6.74 -49.51 -0.09
C THR A 754 6.21 -48.63 -1.24
N VAL A 755 6.49 -47.37 -1.13
CA VAL A 755 6.27 -46.36 -2.16
C VAL A 755 7.47 -45.42 -2.21
N THR A 756 7.71 -44.79 -3.37
CA THR A 756 8.73 -43.78 -3.49
C THR A 756 8.24 -42.47 -2.87
N SER A 757 8.99 -41.93 -1.92
CA SER A 757 8.81 -40.61 -1.31
C SER A 757 9.89 -39.66 -1.82
N TYR A 758 9.50 -38.46 -2.19
CA TYR A 758 10.38 -37.41 -2.67
C TYR A 758 10.69 -36.42 -1.55
N TRP A 759 11.98 -36.10 -1.36
CA TRP A 759 12.48 -35.26 -0.28
C TRP A 759 13.32 -34.11 -0.83
N ALA A 760 13.20 -32.94 -0.25
CA ALA A 760 14.00 -31.76 -0.65
C ALA A 760 15.41 -31.79 -0.05
N THR A 761 15.66 -32.62 0.99
CA THR A 761 16.95 -32.74 1.65
C THR A 761 17.69 -33.99 1.22
N LYS A 762 19.04 -33.96 1.34
CA LYS A 762 19.92 -35.08 0.92
C LYS A 762 19.72 -36.34 1.77
N GLU A 763 19.33 -36.17 3.03
CA GLU A 763 19.12 -37.27 3.99
C GLU A 763 17.94 -38.15 3.57
N GLY A 764 16.98 -37.58 2.88
CA GLY A 764 15.75 -38.24 2.47
C GLY A 764 14.90 -38.67 3.66
N ALA A 765 14.10 -39.74 3.50
CA ALA A 765 13.21 -40.21 4.54
C ALA A 765 13.97 -40.76 5.76
N PRO A 766 13.49 -40.50 7.00
CA PRO A 766 14.02 -41.16 8.20
C PRO A 766 13.62 -42.64 8.24
N VAL A 767 14.25 -43.39 9.17
CA VAL A 767 13.85 -44.75 9.52
C VAL A 767 12.62 -44.70 10.44
N THR A 768 11.66 -45.62 10.26
CA THR A 768 10.42 -45.68 11.02
C THR A 768 10.66 -45.57 12.53
N THR A 769 9.97 -44.63 13.14
CA THR A 769 9.97 -44.37 14.59
C THR A 769 8.58 -44.60 15.18
N TYR A 770 8.47 -44.63 16.51
CA TYR A 770 7.16 -44.69 17.15
C TYR A 770 6.22 -43.57 16.72
N ARG A 771 6.76 -42.34 16.59
CA ARG A 771 6.03 -41.14 16.14
C ARG A 771 6.33 -40.83 14.66
N PHE A 772 5.91 -41.73 13.78
CA PHE A 772 6.19 -41.67 12.34
C PHE A 772 5.42 -40.59 11.58
N ALA A 773 4.38 -40.03 12.19
CA ALA A 773 3.52 -39.02 11.54
C ALA A 773 3.80 -37.60 12.04
N ILE A 774 3.42 -36.61 11.26
CA ILE A 774 3.36 -35.23 11.73
C ILE A 774 2.11 -35.03 12.58
N GLY A 775 2.28 -34.71 13.88
CA GLY A 775 1.22 -34.46 14.83
C GLY A 775 0.63 -35.73 15.43
N GLY A 776 -0.43 -35.59 16.23
CA GLY A 776 -1.10 -36.69 16.92
C GLY A 776 -0.69 -36.86 18.39
N SER A 777 -1.59 -37.39 19.19
CA SER A 777 -1.41 -37.78 20.59
C SER A 777 -0.86 -39.22 20.72
N ASP A 778 -0.40 -39.60 21.90
CA ASP A 778 0.03 -40.99 22.14
C ASP A 778 -1.11 -41.99 21.90
N ALA A 779 -2.33 -41.62 22.23
CA ALA A 779 -3.52 -42.46 21.95
C ALA A 779 -3.71 -42.66 20.45
N ASP A 780 -3.48 -41.64 19.64
CA ASP A 780 -3.57 -41.71 18.18
C ASP A 780 -2.51 -42.68 17.62
N TYR A 781 -1.28 -42.63 18.15
CA TYR A 781 -0.21 -43.58 17.74
C TYR A 781 -0.51 -44.99 18.19
N GLN A 782 -1.07 -45.23 19.36
CA GLN A 782 -1.51 -46.54 19.78
C GLN A 782 -2.57 -47.11 18.81
N ASN A 783 -3.54 -46.28 18.42
CA ASN A 783 -4.56 -46.67 17.45
C ASN A 783 -3.96 -46.95 16.06
N ALA A 784 -3.06 -46.07 15.60
CA ALA A 784 -2.36 -46.25 14.32
C ALA A 784 -1.53 -47.54 14.30
N TRP A 785 -0.71 -47.81 15.35
CA TRP A 785 0.06 -49.03 15.46
C TRP A 785 -0.80 -50.30 15.56
N LYS A 786 -1.94 -50.23 16.27
CA LYS A 786 -2.89 -51.32 16.29
C LYS A 786 -3.46 -51.63 14.89
N SER A 787 -3.72 -50.57 14.10
CA SER A 787 -4.16 -50.74 12.70
C SER A 787 -3.06 -51.33 11.81
N ILE A 788 -1.81 -50.88 11.97
CA ILE A 788 -0.67 -51.33 11.15
C ILE A 788 -0.29 -52.79 11.46
N LEU A 789 -0.32 -53.20 12.73
CA LEU A 789 0.15 -54.51 13.18
C LEU A 789 -1.00 -55.53 13.39
N GLY A 790 -2.25 -55.10 13.29
CA GLY A 790 -3.42 -55.92 13.64
C GLY A 790 -3.67 -56.06 15.15
N SER A 791 -2.64 -56.02 15.97
CA SER A 791 -2.72 -56.03 17.43
C SER A 791 -1.47 -55.32 18.02
N LEU A 792 -1.62 -54.71 19.19
CA LEU A 792 -0.47 -54.15 19.90
C LEU A 792 0.31 -55.25 20.62
N PRO A 793 1.66 -55.15 20.65
CA PRO A 793 2.48 -56.02 21.47
C PRO A 793 2.10 -55.89 22.94
N THR A 794 1.94 -57.00 23.63
CA THR A 794 1.71 -57.04 25.09
C THR A 794 3.04 -57.44 25.78
N LEU A 795 3.37 -56.79 26.87
CA LEU A 795 4.44 -57.28 27.74
C LEU A 795 4.03 -58.67 28.25
N PRO A 796 4.94 -59.65 28.30
CA PRO A 796 4.66 -60.91 28.98
C PRO A 796 4.23 -60.58 30.42
N THR A 797 3.09 -61.00 30.79
CA THR A 797 2.64 -60.93 32.19
C THR A 797 3.72 -61.51 33.05
N PRO A 798 4.24 -60.89 34.10
CA PRO A 798 5.19 -61.47 35.00
C PRO A 798 4.55 -62.75 35.53
N THR A 799 5.06 -63.94 35.15
CA THR A 799 4.72 -65.20 35.81
C THR A 799 5.27 -65.11 37.24
N LEU A 800 4.40 -64.86 38.18
CA LEU A 800 4.73 -65.07 39.59
C LEU A 800 5.23 -66.51 39.72
N PRO A 801 6.34 -66.78 40.39
CA PRO A 801 6.81 -68.13 40.62
C PRO A 801 5.73 -68.85 41.42
N SER A 802 5.25 -69.99 40.90
CA SER A 802 4.31 -70.88 41.59
C SER A 802 5.00 -71.33 42.87
N SER A 803 4.59 -70.83 44.05
CA SER A 803 4.96 -71.44 45.34
C SER A 803 4.27 -72.81 45.45
N SER A 804 5.03 -73.87 45.30
CA SER A 804 4.63 -75.16 45.72
C SER A 804 4.65 -75.23 47.27
N GLY A 805 3.51 -75.24 47.86
CA GLY A 805 3.35 -75.33 49.32
C GLY A 805 2.15 -76.16 49.67
N SER A 806 2.39 -77.36 50.01
CA SER A 806 1.69 -78.42 50.76
C SER A 806 0.29 -78.15 51.32
N SER A 807 -0.56 -79.15 51.02
CA SER A 807 -1.83 -79.47 51.66
C SER A 807 -1.94 -79.30 53.15
N GLY A 808 -3.03 -78.81 53.62
CA GLY A 808 -3.51 -78.80 54.97
C GLY A 808 -5.03 -78.55 54.95
N THR A 809 -5.75 -79.65 55.07
CA THR A 809 -7.18 -79.74 55.34
C THR A 809 -7.58 -79.07 56.64
N SER A 810 -8.68 -78.25 56.67
CA SER A 810 -9.71 -78.35 57.68
C SER A 810 -10.91 -77.46 57.33
N SER A 811 -11.97 -78.05 57.36
CA SER A 811 -13.40 -77.86 57.41
C SER A 811 -14.01 -76.66 58.05
N SER A 812 -15.19 -76.31 57.50
CA SER A 812 -16.34 -75.67 58.06
C SER A 812 -16.26 -74.20 58.43
N THR A 813 -17.25 -73.36 58.16
CA THR A 813 -18.69 -73.40 58.29
C THR A 813 -19.36 -72.18 57.59
N ARG A 814 -20.57 -72.36 57.15
CA ARG A 814 -21.52 -71.37 56.65
C ARG A 814 -21.67 -70.09 57.54
N SER A 815 -21.96 -68.99 56.96
CA SER A 815 -23.19 -68.27 57.22
C SER A 815 -23.45 -67.12 56.24
N ASN A 816 -24.72 -67.07 55.82
CA ASN A 816 -25.42 -66.10 55.01
C ASN A 816 -25.46 -64.72 55.68
N GLN A 817 -25.53 -63.68 54.92
CA GLN A 817 -26.62 -62.65 54.86
C GLN A 817 -26.09 -61.42 54.19
N SER A 818 -26.54 -60.96 53.07
CA SER A 818 -27.71 -60.17 52.65
C SER A 818 -27.65 -58.69 53.01
N ASN A 819 -27.84 -57.93 51.99
CA ASN A 819 -28.43 -56.58 51.94
C ASN A 819 -27.67 -55.36 52.45
N ARG A 820 -27.31 -54.43 51.68
CA ARG A 820 -28.11 -53.45 50.94
C ARG A 820 -27.27 -52.72 49.92
#